data_3af95485d72e8d039ed72da0ae1281b3
#
_entry.id   3af95485d72e8d039ed72da0ae1281b3
#
_cell.length_a   1.000
_cell.length_b   1.000
_cell.length_c   1.000
_cell.angle_alpha   90.00
_cell.angle_beta   90.00
_cell.angle_gamma   90.00
#
_symmetry.space_group_name_H-M   'P 1'
#
loop_
_entity.id
_entity.type
_entity.pdbx_description
1 polymer ?
#
loop_
_entity_poly.entity_id
_entity_poly.type
_entity_poly.pdbx_seq_one_letter_code
_entity_poly.pdbx_strand_id
1 'polypeptide(L)'
;MPLIKTLSQTLKQDKEKFKVPKSVQQAIPIRKIWPDGIFQVESKYSRTFRFTDINYSIASKADKTEMFLDYSELLNALDSGCTAKITLNNRKINKEEFEQSLLIPMKGDGLDEYRKEYNDMLLSKISGTNNSIYQERYLTISVHKKNIDEARTYFARVGTDIITHLAKLSSIGEELDAEQRLQIFRDFFKADVPQSFPFDMKAFAKKGHSFKDWICPDTMEFHNDHFKLGEQCGRVLFMEDYASYVKDEMISELCSLGRNLMLSIDIIPVPTDEAVREIQNRLLGVETNVTNWQRRQNANNNFSAVVPYDMELQRKETKEMLDDLTTRDQRMMFGILTMVHMAESKKQLDSDTETLYSIARKHLCQMATLKWQQVDGLNTVLPYGLRKIDAVRTLTTESTAVLIPFHTQEIMQPGGIYYGQNAVSKNMLVADRRKLLNGNSFRLGVSGSGKSFSAKEEIVDLALSTEDDILILDPESEFASLVEALNGEVIRISATSDTHLNALDMDSAYGNDRNPLIEKSEFILSLFEQLVGAGNLSAKEKSILDRCTADVYRDYIRGGYKGQVPTLKDLYRQLMLQPEEEARGLALSSELFINGSLNTFAQETNVNTKSRIIDYDIRELGEQLMPLGMLVTLDSIFNRVIQNWKKGKTTWIFADEFYLLFRYEYSADFFYRLYKRIRKYSGFVTGLTQNVEELLKSDTARLMLANSEFLILLNQATTDRDELAALLNISDNQLSYITNVGAGHGLIRCSGNLVPFENSFPRNTKLYRLMTTKPGEA
;
A
#
# COMPACT_ATOMS: atom_id res chain seq x y z
N MET A 1 47.36 2.03 -22.70
CA MET A 1 47.36 0.57 -22.40
C MET A 1 46.84 0.14 -21.01
N PRO A 2 46.84 0.96 -19.94
CA PRO A 2 46.16 0.54 -18.69
C PRO A 2 44.63 0.49 -18.79
N LEU A 3 44.03 1.35 -19.60
CA LEU A 3 42.57 1.56 -19.71
C LEU A 3 41.82 0.40 -20.38
N ILE A 4 42.40 -0.22 -21.41
CA ILE A 4 41.85 -1.45 -22.02
C ILE A 4 41.82 -2.63 -21.00
N LYS A 5 42.67 -2.58 -19.97
CA LYS A 5 42.63 -3.58 -18.88
C LYS A 5 41.42 -3.45 -18.00
N THR A 6 40.96 -2.23 -17.68
CA THR A 6 39.80 -2.00 -16.79
C THR A 6 38.51 -2.41 -17.51
N LEU A 7 38.34 -1.99 -18.76
CA LEU A 7 37.21 -2.41 -19.60
C LEU A 7 37.20 -3.93 -19.81
N SER A 8 38.35 -4.52 -20.10
CA SER A 8 38.51 -5.99 -20.21
C SER A 8 38.25 -6.70 -18.88
N GLN A 9 38.57 -6.09 -17.73
CA GLN A 9 38.24 -6.66 -16.41
C GLN A 9 36.76 -6.50 -16.07
N THR A 10 36.15 -5.38 -16.43
CA THR A 10 34.71 -5.12 -16.24
C THR A 10 33.85 -6.07 -17.09
N LEU A 11 34.30 -6.37 -18.30
CA LEU A 11 33.63 -7.34 -19.18
C LEU A 11 33.88 -8.81 -18.80
N LYS A 12 34.92 -9.12 -17.99
CA LYS A 12 35.15 -10.49 -17.57
C LYS A 12 33.98 -10.99 -16.73
N GLN A 13 33.45 -12.13 -17.11
CA GLN A 13 32.53 -12.91 -16.32
C GLN A 13 33.15 -13.25 -14.96
N ASP A 14 32.32 -13.41 -13.94
CA ASP A 14 32.75 -13.96 -12.64
C ASP A 14 33.01 -15.47 -12.79
N LYS A 15 34.12 -15.81 -13.43
CA LYS A 15 34.54 -17.21 -13.64
C LYS A 15 35.58 -17.59 -12.62
N GLU A 16 35.21 -18.40 -11.64
CA GLU A 16 36.14 -19.24 -10.93
C GLU A 16 36.35 -20.54 -11.74
N LYS A 17 37.50 -21.25 -11.51
CA LYS A 17 37.71 -22.58 -12.12
C LYS A 17 36.51 -23.47 -11.78
N PHE A 18 35.81 -23.94 -12.80
CA PHE A 18 34.67 -24.82 -12.62
C PHE A 18 35.10 -26.09 -11.83
N LYS A 19 34.39 -26.31 -10.73
CA LYS A 19 34.47 -27.54 -9.93
C LYS A 19 33.08 -28.11 -9.86
N VAL A 20 32.93 -29.38 -10.26
CA VAL A 20 31.66 -30.07 -10.12
C VAL A 20 31.26 -30.07 -8.63
N PRO A 21 30.12 -29.49 -8.25
CA PRO A 21 29.68 -29.52 -6.87
C PRO A 21 29.42 -30.95 -6.40
N LYS A 22 29.96 -31.33 -5.24
CA LYS A 22 29.72 -32.64 -4.63
C LYS A 22 28.50 -32.70 -3.74
N SER A 23 27.89 -31.55 -3.45
CA SER A 23 26.65 -31.39 -2.66
C SER A 23 25.89 -30.16 -3.12
N VAL A 24 24.60 -30.13 -2.82
CA VAL A 24 23.71 -28.96 -3.08
C VAL A 24 24.25 -27.69 -2.43
N GLN A 25 24.79 -27.78 -1.22
CA GLN A 25 25.41 -26.65 -0.51
C GLN A 25 26.60 -26.06 -1.27
N GLN A 26 27.37 -26.88 -1.99
CA GLN A 26 28.51 -26.41 -2.80
C GLN A 26 28.07 -25.74 -4.10
N ALA A 27 26.88 -26.05 -4.60
CA ALA A 27 26.29 -25.37 -5.77
C ALA A 27 25.89 -23.90 -5.48
N ILE A 28 25.63 -23.60 -4.22
CA ILE A 28 25.27 -22.23 -3.80
C ILE A 28 26.53 -21.40 -3.58
N PRO A 29 26.75 -20.27 -4.30
CA PRO A 29 28.03 -19.57 -4.34
C PRO A 29 28.29 -18.66 -3.13
N ILE A 30 27.39 -18.57 -2.14
CA ILE A 30 27.58 -17.78 -0.93
C ILE A 30 28.66 -18.43 -0.05
N ARG A 31 29.71 -17.68 0.28
CA ARG A 31 30.81 -18.17 1.15
C ARG A 31 30.63 -17.78 2.61
N LYS A 32 30.28 -16.50 2.86
CA LYS A 32 30.09 -15.93 4.21
C LYS A 32 28.93 -14.97 4.22
N ILE A 33 28.30 -14.84 5.37
CA ILE A 33 27.23 -13.87 5.65
C ILE A 33 27.55 -13.10 6.92
N TRP A 34 27.11 -11.85 6.99
CA TRP A 34 27.21 -10.99 8.18
C TRP A 34 25.83 -10.51 8.58
N PRO A 35 25.58 -10.25 9.88
CA PRO A 35 24.26 -9.85 10.37
C PRO A 35 23.71 -8.58 9.70
N ASP A 36 24.60 -7.67 9.29
CA ASP A 36 24.28 -6.43 8.58
C ASP A 36 23.86 -6.63 7.12
N GLY A 37 23.62 -7.87 6.71
CA GLY A 37 23.12 -8.20 5.39
C GLY A 37 24.19 -8.22 4.28
N ILE A 38 25.47 -8.02 4.59
CA ILE A 38 26.52 -8.17 3.59
C ILE A 38 26.83 -9.66 3.40
N PHE A 39 26.85 -10.10 2.16
CA PHE A 39 27.24 -11.47 1.78
C PHE A 39 28.56 -11.45 1.00
N GLN A 40 29.44 -12.39 1.31
CA GLN A 40 30.58 -12.72 0.45
C GLN A 40 30.16 -13.82 -0.51
N VAL A 41 30.09 -13.48 -1.79
CA VAL A 41 29.71 -14.38 -2.85
C VAL A 41 30.90 -14.53 -3.78
N GLU A 42 31.51 -15.70 -3.77
CA GLU A 42 32.83 -15.97 -4.40
C GLU A 42 33.87 -14.92 -3.95
N SER A 43 34.39 -14.10 -4.87
CA SER A 43 35.38 -13.05 -4.59
C SER A 43 34.79 -11.66 -4.36
N LYS A 44 33.46 -11.49 -4.44
CA LYS A 44 32.76 -10.22 -4.29
C LYS A 44 32.04 -10.13 -2.96
N TYR A 45 31.86 -8.89 -2.51
CA TYR A 45 30.90 -8.55 -1.46
C TYR A 45 29.64 -7.98 -2.10
N SER A 46 28.46 -8.35 -1.60
CA SER A 46 27.19 -7.87 -2.08
C SER A 46 26.28 -7.44 -0.96
N ARG A 47 25.45 -6.41 -1.23
CA ARG A 47 24.37 -5.94 -0.37
C ARG A 47 23.10 -5.79 -1.19
N THR A 48 21.95 -6.09 -0.59
CA THR A 48 20.65 -6.05 -1.28
C THR A 48 19.73 -5.05 -0.59
N PHE A 49 19.04 -4.26 -1.40
CA PHE A 49 18.00 -3.32 -1.00
C PHE A 49 16.67 -3.84 -1.54
N ARG A 50 15.63 -3.82 -0.73
CA ARG A 50 14.25 -4.00 -1.18
C ARG A 50 13.67 -2.63 -1.48
N PHE A 51 12.86 -2.51 -2.51
CA PHE A 51 12.18 -1.26 -2.82
C PHE A 51 10.73 -1.51 -3.27
N THR A 52 9.87 -0.52 -3.01
CA THR A 52 8.45 -0.62 -3.34
C THR A 52 8.17 -0.22 -4.77
N ASP A 53 7.05 -0.71 -5.32
CA ASP A 53 6.55 -0.26 -6.62
C ASP A 53 6.02 1.17 -6.57
N ILE A 54 5.92 1.79 -7.73
CA ILE A 54 5.26 3.08 -7.93
C ILE A 54 4.17 2.94 -9.00
N ASN A 55 3.24 3.88 -9.03
CA ASN A 55 2.11 3.85 -9.97
C ASN A 55 2.49 4.32 -11.38
N TYR A 56 3.53 3.71 -11.97
CA TYR A 56 4.04 4.07 -13.29
C TYR A 56 3.00 3.86 -14.40
N SER A 57 2.30 2.72 -14.41
CA SER A 57 1.36 2.35 -15.47
C SER A 57 0.19 3.32 -15.62
N ILE A 58 -0.30 3.86 -14.49
CA ILE A 58 -1.45 4.76 -14.39
C ILE A 58 -1.08 6.24 -14.28
N ALA A 59 0.21 6.57 -14.29
CA ALA A 59 0.69 7.94 -14.24
C ALA A 59 0.37 8.71 -15.53
N SER A 60 0.26 10.04 -15.43
CA SER A 60 0.14 10.92 -16.60
C SER A 60 1.39 10.84 -17.47
N LYS A 61 1.31 11.30 -18.72
CA LYS A 61 2.49 11.32 -19.62
C LYS A 61 3.62 12.20 -19.06
N ALA A 62 3.27 13.31 -18.42
CA ALA A 62 4.24 14.21 -17.77
C ALA A 62 4.92 13.52 -16.59
N ASP A 63 4.13 12.92 -15.68
CA ASP A 63 4.64 12.19 -14.52
C ASP A 63 5.51 10.99 -14.93
N LYS A 64 5.10 10.24 -15.96
CA LYS A 64 5.93 9.14 -16.52
C LYS A 64 7.28 9.63 -16.99
N THR A 65 7.32 10.81 -17.64
CA THR A 65 8.57 11.41 -18.10
C THR A 65 9.45 11.81 -16.91
N GLU A 66 8.88 12.40 -15.87
CA GLU A 66 9.59 12.76 -14.63
C GLU A 66 10.13 11.50 -13.93
N MET A 67 9.30 10.48 -13.72
CA MET A 67 9.71 9.20 -13.15
C MET A 67 10.83 8.53 -13.97
N PHE A 68 10.77 8.61 -15.30
CA PHE A 68 11.80 8.09 -16.17
C PHE A 68 13.13 8.84 -16.01
N LEU A 69 13.10 10.16 -15.87
CA LEU A 69 14.28 10.97 -15.62
C LEU A 69 14.89 10.70 -14.25
N ASP A 70 14.07 10.63 -13.20
CA ASP A 70 14.52 10.29 -11.84
C ASP A 70 15.13 8.88 -11.78
N TYR A 71 14.55 7.92 -12.50
CA TYR A 71 15.12 6.59 -12.63
C TYR A 71 16.47 6.60 -13.40
N SER A 72 16.57 7.42 -14.41
CA SER A 72 17.83 7.64 -15.13
C SER A 72 18.92 8.25 -14.22
N GLU A 73 18.55 9.17 -13.33
CA GLU A 73 19.47 9.71 -12.31
C GLU A 73 19.95 8.62 -11.33
N LEU A 74 19.05 7.72 -10.87
CA LEU A 74 19.43 6.57 -10.06
C LEU A 74 20.48 5.70 -10.78
N LEU A 75 20.27 5.42 -12.08
CA LEU A 75 21.22 4.64 -12.87
C LEU A 75 22.56 5.37 -13.02
N ASN A 76 22.54 6.68 -13.24
CA ASN A 76 23.72 7.52 -13.32
C ASN A 76 24.48 7.66 -12.00
N ALA A 77 23.82 7.48 -10.87
CA ALA A 77 24.46 7.49 -9.55
C ALA A 77 25.27 6.21 -9.25
N LEU A 78 25.10 5.14 -10.03
CA LEU A 78 25.83 3.89 -9.81
C LEU A 78 27.33 4.08 -10.09
N ASP A 79 28.16 3.63 -9.16
CA ASP A 79 29.61 3.70 -9.26
C ASP A 79 30.15 2.80 -10.38
N SER A 80 31.12 3.28 -11.14
CA SER A 80 31.90 2.45 -12.02
C SER A 80 32.74 1.43 -11.22
N GLY A 81 32.77 0.17 -11.68
CA GLY A 81 33.45 -0.93 -10.98
C GLY A 81 32.57 -1.73 -10.01
N CYS A 82 31.31 -1.34 -9.83
CA CYS A 82 30.30 -2.20 -9.23
C CYS A 82 29.48 -2.95 -10.30
N THR A 83 28.74 -3.95 -9.87
CA THR A 83 27.64 -4.54 -10.62
C THR A 83 26.37 -4.28 -9.84
N ALA A 84 25.41 -3.58 -10.43
CA ALA A 84 24.07 -3.41 -9.92
C ALA A 84 23.16 -4.45 -10.59
N LYS A 85 22.36 -5.13 -9.81
CA LYS A 85 21.38 -6.12 -10.29
C LYS A 85 20.01 -5.75 -9.77
N ILE A 86 19.10 -5.40 -10.66
CA ILE A 86 17.67 -5.22 -10.34
C ILE A 86 16.99 -6.56 -10.53
N THR A 87 16.32 -7.06 -9.51
CA THR A 87 15.62 -8.33 -9.54
C THR A 87 14.15 -8.12 -9.23
N LEU A 88 13.29 -8.55 -10.14
CA LEU A 88 11.85 -8.68 -9.95
C LEU A 88 11.55 -10.13 -9.60
N ASN A 89 11.02 -10.35 -8.41
CA ASN A 89 10.74 -11.68 -7.88
C ASN A 89 9.23 -11.88 -7.76
N ASN A 90 8.66 -12.65 -8.67
CA ASN A 90 7.29 -13.12 -8.57
C ASN A 90 7.27 -14.39 -7.74
N ARG A 91 6.65 -14.31 -6.58
CA ARG A 91 6.47 -15.44 -5.68
C ARG A 91 4.99 -15.81 -5.61
N LYS A 92 4.69 -17.08 -5.86
CA LYS A 92 3.37 -17.62 -5.58
C LYS A 92 3.14 -17.56 -4.06
N ILE A 93 2.07 -16.91 -3.64
CA ILE A 93 1.70 -16.88 -2.23
C ILE A 93 1.40 -18.32 -1.81
N ASN A 94 1.98 -18.77 -0.71
CA ASN A 94 1.63 -20.08 -0.15
C ASN A 94 0.15 -20.05 0.23
N LYS A 95 -0.65 -20.86 -0.45
CA LYS A 95 -2.10 -20.88 -0.31
C LYS A 95 -2.53 -21.14 1.13
N GLU A 96 -1.85 -22.05 1.83
CA GLU A 96 -2.17 -22.40 3.21
C GLU A 96 -1.85 -21.26 4.20
N GLU A 97 -0.70 -20.60 4.05
CA GLU A 97 -0.33 -19.44 4.89
C GLU A 97 -1.25 -18.25 4.62
N PHE A 98 -1.62 -18.04 3.36
CA PHE A 98 -2.53 -16.99 2.97
C PHE A 98 -3.94 -17.26 3.50
N GLU A 99 -4.46 -18.48 3.33
CA GLU A 99 -5.74 -18.89 3.89
C GLU A 99 -5.75 -18.71 5.41
N GLN A 100 -4.71 -19.12 6.12
CA GLN A 100 -4.60 -18.91 7.57
C GLN A 100 -4.53 -17.43 7.98
N SER A 101 -4.00 -16.56 7.15
CA SER A 101 -3.87 -15.13 7.45
C SER A 101 -5.10 -14.30 7.10
N LEU A 102 -5.95 -14.76 6.20
CA LEU A 102 -7.08 -14.02 5.66
C LEU A 102 -8.45 -14.63 6.02
N LEU A 103 -8.55 -15.97 6.11
CA LEU A 103 -9.82 -16.62 6.41
C LEU A 103 -10.20 -16.45 7.87
N ILE A 104 -11.47 -16.17 8.10
CA ILE A 104 -12.03 -15.98 9.44
C ILE A 104 -12.34 -17.36 10.05
N PRO A 105 -11.77 -17.69 11.22
CA PRO A 105 -12.02 -18.97 11.87
C PRO A 105 -13.46 -19.07 12.39
N MET A 106 -14.06 -20.27 12.35
CA MET A 106 -15.37 -20.54 12.91
C MET A 106 -15.32 -20.47 14.43
N LYS A 107 -16.30 -19.81 15.07
CA LYS A 107 -16.33 -19.56 16.52
C LYS A 107 -17.47 -20.25 17.25
N GLY A 108 -18.50 -20.77 16.57
CA GLY A 108 -19.69 -21.41 17.16
C GLY A 108 -20.65 -20.43 17.86
N ASP A 109 -20.62 -19.16 17.51
CA ASP A 109 -21.38 -18.07 18.16
C ASP A 109 -22.67 -17.68 17.43
N GLY A 110 -23.13 -18.51 16.49
CA GLY A 110 -24.32 -18.25 15.66
C GLY A 110 -24.05 -17.45 14.39
N LEU A 111 -22.85 -16.91 14.18
CA LEU A 111 -22.45 -16.15 13.01
C LEU A 111 -21.63 -16.96 11.98
N ASP A 112 -21.47 -18.26 12.21
CA ASP A 112 -20.61 -19.10 11.35
C ASP A 112 -21.13 -19.26 9.93
N GLU A 113 -22.43 -19.10 9.70
CA GLU A 113 -22.97 -19.07 8.33
C GLU A 113 -22.42 -17.86 7.55
N TYR A 114 -22.36 -16.69 8.18
CA TYR A 114 -21.80 -15.48 7.58
C TYR A 114 -20.27 -15.59 7.39
N ARG A 115 -19.54 -16.19 8.35
CA ARG A 115 -18.11 -16.49 8.19
C ARG A 115 -17.85 -17.39 6.99
N LYS A 116 -18.68 -18.42 6.82
CA LYS A 116 -18.57 -19.31 5.67
C LYS A 116 -18.80 -18.57 4.35
N GLU A 117 -19.88 -17.79 4.22
CA GLU A 117 -20.15 -17.00 3.00
C GLU A 117 -19.01 -16.02 2.69
N TYR A 118 -18.47 -15.35 3.72
CA TYR A 118 -17.36 -14.42 3.55
C TYR A 118 -16.07 -15.13 3.13
N ASN A 119 -15.74 -16.26 3.77
CA ASN A 119 -14.60 -17.08 3.40
C ASN A 119 -14.72 -17.67 1.98
N ASP A 120 -15.90 -18.14 1.60
CA ASP A 120 -16.17 -18.67 0.25
C ASP A 120 -15.98 -17.58 -0.81
N MET A 121 -16.38 -16.33 -0.52
CA MET A 121 -16.12 -15.18 -1.36
C MET A 121 -14.61 -14.95 -1.51
N LEU A 122 -13.85 -14.88 -0.41
CA LEU A 122 -12.40 -14.71 -0.44
C LEU A 122 -11.70 -15.81 -1.23
N LEU A 123 -12.07 -17.08 -1.01
CA LEU A 123 -11.54 -18.23 -1.75
C LEU A 123 -11.84 -18.15 -3.25
N SER A 124 -13.03 -17.68 -3.62
CA SER A 124 -13.40 -17.49 -5.05
C SER A 124 -12.51 -16.43 -5.72
N LYS A 125 -12.12 -15.38 -4.99
CA LYS A 125 -11.21 -14.34 -5.51
C LYS A 125 -9.79 -14.86 -5.68
N ILE A 126 -9.34 -15.80 -4.87
CA ILE A 126 -8.03 -16.44 -4.98
C ILE A 126 -8.00 -17.43 -6.14
N SER A 127 -9.05 -18.25 -6.28
CA SER A 127 -9.09 -19.35 -7.27
C SER A 127 -9.41 -18.89 -8.68
N GLY A 128 -10.07 -17.77 -8.87
CA GLY A 128 -10.58 -17.29 -10.15
C GLY A 128 -9.57 -16.59 -11.05
N THR A 129 -8.35 -16.33 -10.58
CA THR A 129 -7.37 -15.51 -11.30
C THR A 129 -5.94 -16.04 -11.09
N ASN A 130 -5.03 -15.71 -12.03
CA ASN A 130 -3.58 -15.89 -11.88
C ASN A 130 -2.97 -15.10 -10.70
N ASN A 131 -3.76 -14.60 -9.79
CA ASN A 131 -3.51 -13.51 -8.84
C ASN A 131 -2.98 -13.95 -7.48
N SER A 132 -2.40 -15.15 -7.39
CA SER A 132 -1.71 -15.61 -6.17
C SER A 132 -0.24 -15.20 -6.17
N ILE A 133 0.11 -14.07 -6.83
CA ILE A 133 1.51 -13.67 -6.99
C ILE A 133 1.75 -12.37 -6.24
N TYR A 134 2.72 -12.44 -5.35
CA TYR A 134 3.33 -11.29 -4.72
C TYR A 134 4.64 -10.97 -5.45
N GLN A 135 4.78 -9.74 -5.95
CA GLN A 135 5.98 -9.30 -6.63
C GLN A 135 6.83 -8.42 -5.71
N GLU A 136 8.06 -8.86 -5.48
CA GLU A 136 9.07 -8.11 -4.73
C GLU A 136 10.15 -7.58 -5.67
N ARG A 137 10.71 -6.45 -5.31
CA ARG A 137 11.76 -5.77 -6.07
C ARG A 137 13.01 -5.62 -5.24
N TYR A 138 14.14 -6.01 -5.82
CA TYR A 138 15.42 -5.95 -5.15
C TYR A 138 16.45 -5.25 -6.03
N LEU A 139 17.31 -4.46 -5.41
CA LEU A 139 18.51 -3.91 -5.99
C LEU A 139 19.72 -4.50 -5.23
N THR A 140 20.51 -5.33 -5.89
CA THR A 140 21.71 -5.93 -5.31
C THR A 140 22.95 -5.28 -5.91
N ILE A 141 23.74 -4.63 -5.08
CA ILE A 141 25.04 -4.07 -5.47
C ILE A 141 26.15 -5.04 -5.07
N SER A 142 27.05 -5.32 -5.99
CA SER A 142 28.23 -6.17 -5.72
C SER A 142 29.51 -5.49 -6.15
N VAL A 143 30.58 -5.69 -5.37
CA VAL A 143 31.86 -5.03 -5.58
C VAL A 143 33.01 -5.91 -5.09
N HIS A 144 34.19 -5.78 -5.75
CA HIS A 144 35.43 -6.38 -5.24
C HIS A 144 36.07 -5.45 -4.21
N LYS A 145 36.24 -5.94 -2.98
CA LYS A 145 36.99 -5.25 -1.91
C LYS A 145 37.94 -6.23 -1.25
N LYS A 146 39.00 -5.72 -0.60
CA LYS A 146 40.02 -6.54 0.04
C LYS A 146 39.50 -7.24 1.30
N ASN A 147 38.64 -6.56 2.05
CA ASN A 147 38.10 -7.07 3.31
C ASN A 147 36.68 -6.55 3.54
N ILE A 148 36.04 -7.04 4.61
CA ILE A 148 34.66 -6.70 4.96
C ILE A 148 34.52 -5.23 5.41
N ASP A 149 35.51 -4.65 6.06
CA ASP A 149 35.43 -3.29 6.58
C ASP A 149 35.45 -2.26 5.46
N GLU A 150 36.26 -2.48 4.42
CA GLU A 150 36.21 -1.69 3.19
C GLU A 150 34.86 -1.84 2.48
N ALA A 151 34.28 -3.04 2.49
CA ALA A 151 32.97 -3.28 1.92
C ALA A 151 31.87 -2.56 2.70
N ARG A 152 31.90 -2.57 4.04
CA ARG A 152 30.95 -1.83 4.89
C ARG A 152 30.99 -0.34 4.63
N THR A 153 32.18 0.25 4.59
CA THR A 153 32.35 1.68 4.30
C THR A 153 31.78 2.05 2.94
N TYR A 154 32.04 1.19 1.94
CA TYR A 154 31.50 1.37 0.60
C TYR A 154 29.96 1.32 0.57
N PHE A 155 29.36 0.27 1.14
CA PHE A 155 27.92 0.07 1.12
C PHE A 155 27.17 1.09 1.98
N ALA A 156 27.76 1.61 3.06
CA ALA A 156 27.15 2.69 3.85
C ALA A 156 26.95 3.97 3.02
N ARG A 157 27.96 4.35 2.21
CA ARG A 157 27.86 5.50 1.32
C ARG A 157 26.84 5.26 0.20
N VAL A 158 27.03 4.19 -0.57
CA VAL A 158 26.20 3.87 -1.73
C VAL A 158 24.75 3.59 -1.31
N GLY A 159 24.53 3.00 -0.12
CA GLY A 159 23.20 2.74 0.40
C GLY A 159 22.40 4.02 0.64
N THR A 160 23.04 5.03 1.22
CA THR A 160 22.38 6.35 1.42
C THR A 160 21.98 6.99 0.09
N ASP A 161 22.88 6.96 -0.91
CA ASP A 161 22.63 7.52 -2.23
C ASP A 161 21.45 6.78 -2.91
N ILE A 162 21.43 5.45 -2.88
CA ILE A 162 20.35 4.62 -3.46
C ILE A 162 19.01 4.94 -2.80
N ILE A 163 18.94 4.96 -1.47
CA ILE A 163 17.69 5.24 -0.73
C ILE A 163 17.18 6.64 -1.07
N THR A 164 18.08 7.62 -1.20
CA THR A 164 17.71 9.00 -1.56
C THR A 164 17.10 9.06 -2.97
N HIS A 165 17.70 8.39 -3.94
CA HIS A 165 17.16 8.35 -5.32
C HIS A 165 15.84 7.57 -5.41
N LEU A 166 15.69 6.46 -4.67
CA LEU A 166 14.43 5.75 -4.60
C LEU A 166 13.32 6.61 -3.97
N ALA A 167 13.66 7.41 -2.95
CA ALA A 167 12.71 8.33 -2.32
C ALA A 167 12.24 9.43 -3.28
N LYS A 168 13.11 9.94 -4.17
CA LYS A 168 12.71 10.86 -5.26
C LYS A 168 11.65 10.23 -6.17
N LEU A 169 11.81 8.96 -6.50
CA LEU A 169 10.84 8.17 -7.27
C LEU A 169 9.55 7.86 -6.50
N SER A 170 9.39 8.34 -5.26
CA SER A 170 8.30 7.95 -4.36
C SER A 170 8.29 6.44 -4.04
N SER A 171 9.43 5.77 -4.19
CA SER A 171 9.66 4.38 -3.80
C SER A 171 10.37 4.31 -2.46
N ILE A 172 9.88 3.45 -1.56
CA ILE A 172 10.51 3.24 -0.25
C ILE A 172 11.60 2.19 -0.39
N GLY A 173 12.85 2.59 -0.15
CA GLY A 173 14.01 1.70 -0.15
C GLY A 173 14.36 1.24 1.27
N GLU A 174 14.66 -0.04 1.43
CA GLU A 174 15.04 -0.68 2.69
C GLU A 174 16.29 -1.54 2.50
N GLU A 175 17.28 -1.40 3.37
CA GLU A 175 18.44 -2.29 3.40
C GLU A 175 18.06 -3.61 4.07
N LEU A 176 18.29 -4.74 3.39
CA LEU A 176 17.99 -6.05 3.94
C LEU A 176 19.10 -6.56 4.84
N ASP A 177 18.72 -7.13 5.98
CA ASP A 177 19.64 -7.87 6.85
C ASP A 177 19.92 -9.30 6.33
N ALA A 178 20.70 -10.07 7.08
CA ALA A 178 21.09 -11.41 6.67
C ALA A 178 19.90 -12.39 6.60
N GLU A 179 18.96 -12.29 7.53
CA GLU A 179 17.79 -13.15 7.61
C GLU A 179 16.85 -12.89 6.44
N GLN A 180 16.52 -11.62 6.21
CA GLN A 180 15.69 -11.20 5.09
C GLN A 180 16.28 -11.59 3.74
N ARG A 181 17.60 -11.46 3.56
CA ARG A 181 18.28 -11.90 2.32
C ARG A 181 18.29 -13.41 2.15
N LEU A 182 18.51 -14.17 3.21
CA LEU A 182 18.45 -15.65 3.16
C LEU A 182 17.02 -16.12 2.86
N GLN A 183 16.00 -15.40 3.35
CA GLN A 183 14.60 -15.72 3.07
C GLN A 183 14.30 -15.72 1.56
N ILE A 184 14.87 -14.77 0.79
CA ILE A 184 14.69 -14.71 -0.68
C ILE A 184 15.14 -16.03 -1.32
N PHE A 185 16.30 -16.54 -0.92
CA PHE A 185 16.84 -17.79 -1.46
C PHE A 185 16.08 -19.01 -0.98
N ARG A 186 15.64 -19.02 0.28
CA ARG A 186 14.82 -20.10 0.82
C ARG A 186 13.50 -20.19 0.06
N ASP A 187 12.81 -19.07 -0.13
CA ASP A 187 11.52 -19.00 -0.83
C ASP A 187 11.65 -19.48 -2.28
N PHE A 188 12.77 -19.22 -2.92
CA PHE A 188 13.04 -19.72 -4.26
C PHE A 188 13.37 -21.22 -4.28
N PHE A 189 14.27 -21.70 -3.42
CA PHE A 189 14.75 -23.08 -3.44
C PHE A 189 13.81 -24.07 -2.76
N LYS A 190 12.94 -23.61 -1.85
CA LYS A 190 12.01 -24.42 -1.05
C LYS A 190 10.58 -23.87 -1.10
N ALA A 191 10.13 -23.45 -2.28
CA ALA A 191 8.83 -22.83 -2.47
C ALA A 191 7.66 -23.66 -1.94
N ASP A 192 7.76 -25.00 -2.01
CA ASP A 192 6.67 -25.91 -1.59
C ASP A 192 6.84 -26.44 -0.15
N VAL A 193 7.88 -25.99 0.58
CA VAL A 193 8.15 -26.48 1.93
C VAL A 193 7.70 -25.43 2.95
N PRO A 194 6.70 -25.74 3.79
CA PRO A 194 6.25 -24.83 4.83
C PRO A 194 7.40 -24.38 5.73
N GLN A 195 7.38 -23.12 6.14
CA GLN A 195 8.38 -22.59 7.05
C GLN A 195 8.09 -23.08 8.48
N SER A 196 8.85 -24.07 8.95
CA SER A 196 8.67 -24.64 10.29
C SER A 196 9.23 -23.75 11.43
N PHE A 197 10.24 -22.92 11.13
CA PHE A 197 10.84 -22.00 12.12
C PHE A 197 11.63 -20.87 11.44
N PRO A 198 11.71 -19.66 12.03
CA PRO A 198 12.52 -18.56 11.55
C PRO A 198 14.00 -18.88 11.65
N PHE A 199 14.81 -18.26 10.78
CA PHE A 199 16.27 -18.38 10.84
C PHE A 199 16.80 -17.60 12.04
N ASP A 200 17.58 -18.26 12.89
CA ASP A 200 18.38 -17.62 13.94
C ASP A 200 19.85 -17.98 13.74
N MET A 201 20.63 -17.01 13.28
CA MET A 201 22.06 -17.17 13.00
C MET A 201 22.84 -17.72 14.20
N LYS A 202 22.53 -17.26 15.42
CA LYS A 202 23.20 -17.69 16.64
C LYS A 202 22.83 -19.13 17.03
N ALA A 203 21.57 -19.47 16.92
CA ALA A 203 21.08 -20.81 17.21
C ALA A 203 21.61 -21.85 16.21
N PHE A 204 21.65 -21.50 14.91
CA PHE A 204 22.23 -22.35 13.87
C PHE A 204 23.72 -22.59 14.08
N ALA A 205 24.50 -21.53 14.35
CA ALA A 205 25.94 -21.64 14.60
C ALA A 205 26.25 -22.48 15.85
N LYS A 206 25.48 -22.35 16.94
CA LYS A 206 25.62 -23.14 18.16
C LYS A 206 25.37 -24.64 17.94
N LYS A 207 24.45 -24.98 17.03
CA LYS A 207 24.13 -26.37 16.65
C LYS A 207 25.08 -26.95 15.61
N GLY A 208 26.08 -26.20 15.14
CA GLY A 208 27.04 -26.63 14.11
C GLY A 208 26.44 -26.71 12.69
N HIS A 209 25.24 -26.13 12.47
CA HIS A 209 24.64 -26.09 11.15
C HIS A 209 25.14 -24.88 10.33
N SER A 210 25.22 -25.07 9.02
CA SER A 210 25.51 -24.00 8.07
C SER A 210 24.20 -23.25 7.73
N PHE A 211 24.26 -21.93 7.52
CA PHE A 211 23.14 -21.18 6.96
C PHE A 211 22.63 -21.78 5.64
N LYS A 212 23.51 -22.49 4.90
CA LYS A 212 23.13 -23.17 3.66
C LYS A 212 22.13 -24.30 3.88
N ASP A 213 22.16 -24.97 5.04
CA ASP A 213 21.19 -26.04 5.37
C ASP A 213 19.77 -25.53 5.43
N TRP A 214 19.60 -24.24 5.78
CA TRP A 214 18.31 -23.60 5.84
C TRP A 214 17.73 -23.25 4.46
N ILE A 215 18.58 -22.87 3.49
CA ILE A 215 18.17 -22.43 2.16
C ILE A 215 18.25 -23.51 1.08
N CYS A 216 19.10 -24.54 1.23
CA CYS A 216 19.31 -25.57 0.21
C CYS A 216 18.04 -26.40 -0.01
N PRO A 217 17.67 -26.69 -1.27
CA PRO A 217 16.69 -27.73 -1.59
C PRO A 217 17.26 -29.11 -1.30
N ASP A 218 16.45 -30.14 -1.29
CA ASP A 218 16.88 -31.51 -1.04
C ASP A 218 17.70 -32.07 -2.21
N THR A 219 17.31 -31.76 -3.43
CA THR A 219 18.02 -32.18 -4.65
C THR A 219 18.11 -31.03 -5.66
N MET A 220 19.21 -31.05 -6.43
CA MET A 220 19.45 -30.20 -7.60
C MET A 220 19.92 -31.03 -8.77
N GLU A 221 19.20 -31.08 -9.87
CA GLU A 221 19.55 -31.75 -11.10
C GLU A 221 19.62 -30.76 -12.25
N PHE A 222 20.73 -30.73 -12.99
CA PHE A 222 20.90 -29.85 -14.14
C PHE A 222 20.98 -30.64 -15.44
N HIS A 223 20.09 -30.27 -16.36
CA HIS A 223 20.02 -30.81 -17.71
C HIS A 223 20.54 -29.80 -18.74
N ASN A 224 20.47 -30.15 -20.03
CA ASN A 224 20.98 -29.29 -21.09
C ASN A 224 20.19 -27.97 -21.26
N ASP A 225 18.86 -27.96 -21.02
CA ASP A 225 17.95 -26.88 -21.28
C ASP A 225 17.04 -26.49 -20.09
N HIS A 226 17.13 -27.23 -18.99
CA HIS A 226 16.37 -27.02 -17.77
C HIS A 226 17.08 -27.61 -16.56
N PHE A 227 16.55 -27.36 -15.37
CA PHE A 227 17.02 -27.98 -14.13
C PHE A 227 15.81 -28.41 -13.28
N LYS A 228 16.06 -29.21 -12.24
CA LYS A 228 15.07 -29.57 -11.23
C LYS A 228 15.56 -29.21 -9.85
N LEU A 229 14.63 -28.72 -9.02
CA LEU A 229 14.79 -28.43 -7.60
C LEU A 229 13.71 -29.22 -6.86
N GLY A 230 14.07 -30.33 -6.20
CA GLY A 230 13.08 -31.26 -5.71
C GLY A 230 12.19 -31.78 -6.85
N GLU A 231 10.88 -31.60 -6.68
CA GLU A 231 9.88 -31.99 -7.68
C GLU A 231 9.63 -30.92 -8.77
N GLN A 232 10.07 -29.67 -8.55
CA GLN A 232 9.86 -28.58 -9.48
C GLN A 232 10.86 -28.55 -10.63
N CYS A 233 10.39 -28.18 -11.82
CA CYS A 233 11.22 -27.93 -13.00
C CYS A 233 11.44 -26.44 -13.18
N GLY A 234 12.68 -26.03 -13.49
CA GLY A 234 13.04 -24.64 -13.77
C GLY A 234 13.83 -24.49 -15.07
N ARG A 235 13.75 -23.31 -15.66
CA ARG A 235 14.49 -22.97 -16.88
C ARG A 235 15.01 -21.54 -16.81
N VAL A 236 16.25 -21.35 -17.20
CA VAL A 236 16.84 -20.01 -17.33
C VAL A 236 16.80 -19.59 -18.78
N LEU A 237 16.27 -18.39 -18.99
CA LEU A 237 16.21 -17.67 -20.25
C LEU A 237 17.10 -16.42 -20.17
N PHE A 238 17.51 -15.92 -21.32
CA PHE A 238 18.20 -14.63 -21.44
C PHE A 238 17.71 -13.89 -22.66
N MET A 239 17.84 -12.57 -22.67
CA MET A 239 17.55 -11.75 -23.83
C MET A 239 18.74 -11.86 -24.80
N GLU A 240 18.50 -12.50 -25.92
CA GLU A 240 19.51 -12.72 -26.98
C GLU A 240 19.64 -11.50 -27.89
N ASP A 241 18.50 -10.92 -28.25
CA ASP A 241 18.48 -9.71 -29.06
C ASP A 241 17.40 -8.72 -28.64
N TYR A 242 17.72 -7.43 -28.76
CA TYR A 242 16.85 -6.31 -28.40
C TYR A 242 16.40 -5.58 -29.64
N ALA A 243 15.17 -5.12 -29.67
CA ALA A 243 14.69 -4.18 -30.69
C ALA A 243 15.46 -2.86 -30.63
N SER A 244 15.52 -2.17 -31.75
CA SER A 244 16.08 -0.80 -31.81
C SER A 244 15.28 0.18 -30.94
N TYR A 245 13.99 -0.11 -30.69
CA TYR A 245 13.10 0.61 -29.82
C TYR A 245 12.34 -0.38 -28.94
N VAL A 246 12.62 -0.36 -27.65
CA VAL A 246 11.94 -1.19 -26.64
C VAL A 246 10.88 -0.33 -25.94
N LYS A 247 9.70 -0.92 -25.68
CA LYS A 247 8.66 -0.25 -24.91
C LYS A 247 8.83 -0.52 -23.42
N ASP A 248 8.51 0.46 -22.60
CA ASP A 248 8.54 0.41 -21.14
C ASP A 248 7.60 -0.65 -20.53
N GLU A 249 6.59 -1.10 -21.27
CA GLU A 249 5.65 -2.17 -20.84
C GLU A 249 6.27 -3.59 -20.89
N MET A 250 7.40 -3.80 -21.59
CA MET A 250 7.97 -5.14 -21.81
C MET A 250 8.28 -5.88 -20.52
N ILE A 251 8.91 -5.20 -19.56
CA ILE A 251 9.30 -5.83 -18.27
C ILE A 251 8.07 -6.25 -17.49
N SER A 252 7.05 -5.40 -17.41
CA SER A 252 5.81 -5.73 -16.69
C SER A 252 5.05 -6.88 -17.35
N GLU A 253 5.01 -6.92 -18.69
CA GLU A 253 4.38 -8.03 -19.42
C GLU A 253 5.13 -9.37 -19.24
N LEU A 254 6.46 -9.37 -19.26
CA LEU A 254 7.26 -10.56 -18.98
C LEU A 254 7.05 -11.08 -17.55
N CYS A 255 6.83 -10.17 -16.60
CA CYS A 255 6.53 -10.52 -15.22
C CYS A 255 5.05 -10.81 -14.95
N SER A 256 4.15 -10.69 -15.92
CA SER A 256 2.72 -10.97 -15.75
C SER A 256 2.37 -12.47 -15.71
N LEU A 257 3.32 -13.35 -16.01
CA LEU A 257 3.11 -14.79 -15.94
C LEU A 257 2.81 -15.24 -14.52
N GLY A 258 1.64 -15.87 -14.30
CA GLY A 258 1.15 -16.35 -13.01
C GLY A 258 1.94 -17.50 -12.40
N ARG A 259 3.28 -17.41 -12.34
CA ARG A 259 4.23 -18.46 -11.90
C ARG A 259 5.33 -17.87 -11.02
N ASN A 260 6.00 -18.73 -10.28
CA ASN A 260 7.25 -18.38 -9.63
C ASN A 260 8.28 -18.03 -10.72
N LEU A 261 8.74 -16.80 -10.69
CA LEU A 261 9.61 -16.24 -11.71
C LEU A 261 10.53 -15.20 -11.08
N MET A 262 11.82 -15.23 -11.43
CA MET A 262 12.72 -14.10 -11.19
C MET A 262 13.23 -13.56 -12.52
N LEU A 263 13.08 -12.27 -12.73
CA LEU A 263 13.69 -11.51 -13.81
C LEU A 263 14.77 -10.63 -13.21
N SER A 264 15.99 -10.70 -13.76
CA SER A 264 17.10 -9.86 -13.31
C SER A 264 17.73 -9.09 -14.46
N ILE A 265 18.00 -7.82 -14.18
CA ILE A 265 18.70 -6.89 -15.07
C ILE A 265 20.03 -6.56 -14.41
N ASP A 266 21.12 -7.11 -14.95
CA ASP A 266 22.47 -6.73 -14.52
C ASP A 266 22.90 -5.46 -15.24
N ILE A 267 23.37 -4.48 -14.48
CA ILE A 267 23.81 -3.16 -14.96
C ILE A 267 25.24 -2.95 -14.49
N ILE A 268 26.13 -2.72 -15.44
CA ILE A 268 27.54 -2.53 -15.18
C ILE A 268 27.96 -1.17 -15.74
N PRO A 269 28.08 -0.13 -14.90
CA PRO A 269 28.48 1.19 -15.34
C PRO A 269 29.94 1.19 -15.82
N VAL A 270 30.18 1.83 -16.97
CA VAL A 270 31.53 2.00 -17.54
C VAL A 270 32.05 3.39 -17.14
N PRO A 271 33.35 3.54 -16.76
CA PRO A 271 33.93 4.84 -16.53
C PRO A 271 33.78 5.73 -17.77
N THR A 272 33.32 6.98 -17.58
CA THR A 272 32.96 7.86 -18.69
C THR A 272 34.12 8.14 -19.66
N ASP A 273 35.33 8.29 -19.13
CA ASP A 273 36.56 8.51 -19.94
C ASP A 273 36.91 7.27 -20.78
N GLU A 274 36.70 6.06 -20.26
CA GLU A 274 36.89 4.81 -21.01
C GLU A 274 35.81 4.64 -22.08
N ALA A 275 34.54 4.95 -21.71
CA ALA A 275 33.40 4.86 -22.62
C ALA A 275 33.57 5.76 -23.82
N VAL A 276 33.86 7.04 -23.61
CA VAL A 276 34.10 8.03 -24.69
C VAL A 276 35.23 7.56 -25.61
N ARG A 277 36.35 7.09 -25.04
CA ARG A 277 37.48 6.60 -25.83
C ARG A 277 37.12 5.37 -26.65
N GLU A 278 36.38 4.42 -26.09
CA GLU A 278 35.94 3.21 -26.81
C GLU A 278 35.06 3.58 -28.02
N ILE A 279 34.09 4.48 -27.81
CA ILE A 279 33.19 4.91 -28.88
C ILE A 279 33.93 5.74 -29.95
N GLN A 280 34.89 6.57 -29.53
CA GLN A 280 35.77 7.29 -30.48
C GLN A 280 36.58 6.32 -31.34
N ASN A 281 37.19 5.28 -30.75
CA ASN A 281 37.90 4.22 -31.47
C ASN A 281 37.00 3.47 -32.44
N ARG A 282 35.76 3.16 -32.01
CA ARG A 282 34.75 2.49 -32.84
C ARG A 282 34.35 3.38 -34.03
N LEU A 283 34.10 4.66 -33.77
CA LEU A 283 33.80 5.62 -34.81
C LEU A 283 34.96 5.73 -35.85
N LEU A 284 36.20 5.82 -35.39
CA LEU A 284 37.38 5.83 -36.25
C LEU A 284 37.45 4.57 -37.12
N GLY A 285 37.13 3.39 -36.55
CA GLY A 285 37.06 2.12 -37.29
C GLY A 285 35.96 2.14 -38.36
N VAL A 286 34.77 2.64 -38.05
CA VAL A 286 33.65 2.78 -39.02
C VAL A 286 34.01 3.78 -40.14
N GLU A 287 34.56 4.95 -39.82
CA GLU A 287 35.00 5.94 -40.79
C GLU A 287 36.11 5.39 -41.70
N THR A 288 37.02 4.59 -41.15
CA THR A 288 38.05 3.91 -41.90
C THR A 288 37.44 2.88 -42.88
N ASN A 289 36.46 2.11 -42.46
CA ASN A 289 35.76 1.15 -43.31
C ASN A 289 34.99 1.83 -44.45
N VAL A 290 34.29 2.93 -44.17
CA VAL A 290 33.59 3.76 -45.18
C VAL A 290 34.60 4.30 -46.17
N THR A 291 35.70 4.86 -45.70
CA THR A 291 36.77 5.41 -46.56
C THR A 291 37.40 4.35 -47.44
N ASN A 292 37.70 3.16 -46.88
CA ASN A 292 38.27 2.04 -47.64
C ASN A 292 37.27 1.51 -48.68
N TRP A 293 35.99 1.48 -48.38
CA TRP A 293 34.96 1.09 -49.31
C TRP A 293 34.89 2.11 -50.46
N GLN A 294 34.87 3.42 -50.20
CA GLN A 294 34.88 4.48 -51.20
C GLN A 294 36.11 4.40 -52.08
N ARG A 295 37.30 4.19 -51.50
CA ARG A 295 38.56 4.01 -52.26
C ARG A 295 38.48 2.81 -53.20
N ARG A 296 37.89 1.69 -52.78
CA ARG A 296 37.71 0.52 -53.65
C ARG A 296 36.73 0.82 -54.81
N GLN A 297 35.63 1.54 -54.55
CA GLN A 297 34.70 1.93 -55.61
C GLN A 297 35.36 2.89 -56.62
N ASN A 298 36.12 3.86 -56.15
CA ASN A 298 36.85 4.77 -57.00
C ASN A 298 37.90 4.05 -57.87
N ALA A 299 38.61 3.08 -57.29
CA ALA A 299 39.56 2.26 -58.05
C ALA A 299 38.89 1.41 -59.15
N ASN A 300 37.62 1.08 -58.96
CA ASN A 300 36.78 0.36 -59.94
C ASN A 300 36.03 1.32 -60.91
N ASN A 301 36.41 2.61 -60.96
CA ASN A 301 35.77 3.70 -61.75
C ASN A 301 34.26 3.92 -61.44
N ASN A 302 33.82 3.54 -60.27
CA ASN A 302 32.44 3.73 -59.85
C ASN A 302 32.34 4.93 -58.90
N PHE A 303 32.47 6.14 -59.42
CA PHE A 303 32.53 7.39 -58.63
C PHE A 303 31.16 7.83 -58.07
N SER A 304 30.06 7.25 -58.56
CA SER A 304 28.70 7.56 -58.09
C SER A 304 28.16 6.53 -57.10
N ALA A 305 28.99 5.61 -56.63
CA ALA A 305 28.58 4.57 -55.69
C ALA A 305 28.18 5.21 -54.35
N VAL A 306 26.94 4.96 -53.92
CA VAL A 306 26.41 5.37 -52.61
C VAL A 306 26.91 4.39 -51.55
N VAL A 307 27.34 4.91 -50.40
CA VAL A 307 27.76 4.08 -49.28
C VAL A 307 26.63 3.13 -48.90
N PRO A 308 26.88 1.82 -48.69
CA PRO A 308 25.85 0.87 -48.26
C PRO A 308 25.13 1.37 -47.03
N TYR A 309 23.81 1.17 -47.01
CA TYR A 309 22.92 1.63 -45.94
C TYR A 309 23.39 1.17 -44.54
N ASP A 310 23.85 -0.06 -44.44
CA ASP A 310 24.34 -0.61 -43.17
C ASP A 310 25.58 0.11 -42.60
N MET A 311 26.50 0.54 -43.48
CA MET A 311 27.68 1.29 -43.06
C MET A 311 27.30 2.73 -42.65
N GLU A 312 26.36 3.35 -43.35
CA GLU A 312 25.89 4.70 -43.02
C GLU A 312 25.07 4.69 -41.72
N LEU A 313 24.27 3.64 -41.50
CA LEU A 313 23.53 3.41 -40.25
C LEU A 313 24.51 3.23 -39.08
N GLN A 314 25.49 2.34 -39.18
CA GLN A 314 26.52 2.17 -38.15
C GLN A 314 27.25 3.45 -37.81
N ARG A 315 27.59 4.24 -38.85
CA ARG A 315 28.23 5.54 -38.69
C ARG A 315 27.38 6.52 -37.91
N LYS A 316 26.08 6.60 -38.24
CA LYS A 316 25.12 7.47 -37.61
C LYS A 316 24.90 7.06 -36.14
N GLU A 317 24.63 5.79 -35.88
CA GLU A 317 24.42 5.25 -34.52
C GLU A 317 25.64 5.47 -33.62
N THR A 318 26.88 5.27 -34.18
CA THR A 318 28.10 5.48 -33.39
C THR A 318 28.35 6.97 -33.08
N LYS A 319 27.97 7.87 -33.98
CA LYS A 319 28.03 9.33 -33.75
C LYS A 319 26.99 9.75 -32.69
N GLU A 320 25.76 9.33 -32.85
CA GLU A 320 24.69 9.60 -31.86
C GLU A 320 25.10 9.13 -30.47
N MET A 321 25.64 7.91 -30.34
CA MET A 321 26.13 7.41 -29.06
C MET A 321 27.29 8.25 -28.50
N LEU A 322 28.18 8.77 -29.32
CA LEU A 322 29.25 9.67 -28.87
C LEU A 322 28.68 11.01 -28.38
N ASP A 323 27.72 11.57 -29.09
CA ASP A 323 27.03 12.81 -28.72
C ASP A 323 26.27 12.64 -27.43
N ASP A 324 25.59 11.53 -27.23
CA ASP A 324 24.88 11.18 -26.00
C ASP A 324 25.82 11.15 -24.76
N LEU A 325 27.02 10.55 -24.93
CA LEU A 325 28.00 10.47 -23.86
C LEU A 325 28.72 11.78 -23.55
N THR A 326 28.81 12.70 -24.53
CA THR A 326 29.60 13.94 -24.39
C THR A 326 28.77 15.18 -24.14
N THR A 327 27.48 15.21 -24.57
CA THR A 327 26.63 16.40 -24.53
C THR A 327 25.30 16.23 -23.80
N ARG A 328 24.82 15.01 -23.62
CA ARG A 328 23.48 14.72 -23.06
C ARG A 328 23.48 14.06 -21.69
N ASP A 329 24.59 14.08 -20.96
CA ASP A 329 24.75 13.47 -19.61
C ASP A 329 24.36 11.99 -19.55
N GLN A 330 24.47 11.28 -20.69
CA GLN A 330 24.26 9.85 -20.75
C GLN A 330 25.53 9.10 -20.31
N ARG A 331 25.39 7.97 -19.64
CA ARG A 331 26.50 7.06 -19.34
C ARG A 331 26.41 5.79 -20.17
N MET A 332 27.55 5.21 -20.49
CA MET A 332 27.62 3.88 -21.09
C MET A 332 27.53 2.82 -20.01
N MET A 333 26.67 1.83 -20.22
CA MET A 333 26.46 0.70 -19.34
C MET A 333 26.47 -0.59 -20.15
N PHE A 334 26.89 -1.69 -19.53
CA PHE A 334 26.64 -3.02 -20.07
C PHE A 334 25.45 -3.62 -19.35
N GLY A 335 24.45 -4.07 -20.12
CA GLY A 335 23.24 -4.67 -19.61
C GLY A 335 23.11 -6.15 -19.99
N ILE A 336 22.54 -6.95 -19.08
CA ILE A 336 22.12 -8.32 -19.33
C ILE A 336 20.75 -8.50 -18.70
N LEU A 337 19.78 -8.93 -19.48
CA LEU A 337 18.48 -9.35 -18.97
C LEU A 337 18.42 -10.88 -18.94
N THR A 338 18.20 -11.43 -17.76
CA THR A 338 18.05 -12.87 -17.53
C THR A 338 16.79 -13.15 -16.75
N MET A 339 16.23 -14.34 -16.93
CA MET A 339 15.02 -14.76 -16.27
C MET A 339 15.09 -16.23 -15.91
N VAL A 340 14.56 -16.60 -14.76
CA VAL A 340 14.26 -17.99 -14.40
C VAL A 340 12.77 -18.11 -14.10
N HIS A 341 12.13 -19.13 -14.63
CA HIS A 341 10.76 -19.49 -14.29
C HIS A 341 10.68 -20.96 -13.86
N MET A 342 9.71 -21.22 -12.98
CA MET A 342 9.51 -22.53 -12.36
C MET A 342 8.12 -23.06 -12.71
N ALA A 343 8.00 -24.38 -12.83
CA ALA A 343 6.76 -25.08 -13.09
C ALA A 343 6.72 -26.45 -12.40
N GLU A 344 5.53 -26.98 -12.15
CA GLU A 344 5.34 -28.28 -11.50
C GLU A 344 5.72 -29.46 -12.41
N SER A 345 5.75 -29.25 -13.73
CA SER A 345 6.15 -30.28 -14.69
C SER A 345 6.88 -29.70 -15.90
N LYS A 346 7.69 -30.54 -16.57
CA LYS A 346 8.39 -30.13 -17.79
C LYS A 346 7.45 -29.68 -18.89
N LYS A 347 6.28 -30.33 -19.05
CA LYS A 347 5.28 -29.95 -20.05
C LYS A 347 4.74 -28.54 -19.82
N GLN A 348 4.46 -28.20 -18.56
CA GLN A 348 4.04 -26.85 -18.17
C GLN A 348 5.17 -25.86 -18.38
N LEU A 349 6.41 -26.22 -18.00
CA LEU A 349 7.60 -25.40 -18.22
C LEU A 349 7.79 -25.04 -19.70
N ASP A 350 7.62 -26.00 -20.59
CA ASP A 350 7.74 -25.78 -22.05
C ASP A 350 6.63 -24.82 -22.56
N SER A 351 5.37 -24.99 -22.11
CA SER A 351 4.27 -24.10 -22.44
C SER A 351 4.48 -22.67 -21.94
N ASP A 352 4.94 -22.53 -20.70
CA ASP A 352 5.22 -21.23 -20.10
C ASP A 352 6.39 -20.53 -20.82
N THR A 353 7.43 -21.29 -21.24
CA THR A 353 8.54 -20.77 -22.05
C THR A 353 8.06 -20.20 -23.39
N GLU A 354 7.18 -20.91 -24.10
CA GLU A 354 6.62 -20.42 -25.38
C GLU A 354 5.79 -19.13 -25.19
N THR A 355 5.09 -19.03 -24.06
CA THR A 355 4.36 -17.81 -23.71
C THR A 355 5.33 -16.63 -23.54
N LEU A 356 6.44 -16.82 -22.79
CA LEU A 356 7.48 -15.81 -22.61
C LEU A 356 8.15 -15.42 -23.93
N TYR A 357 8.43 -16.38 -24.80
CA TYR A 357 8.94 -16.09 -26.14
C TYR A 357 7.94 -15.28 -26.98
N SER A 358 6.64 -15.57 -26.86
CA SER A 358 5.60 -14.82 -27.56
C SER A 358 5.54 -13.37 -27.08
N ILE A 359 5.65 -13.13 -25.76
CA ILE A 359 5.70 -11.78 -25.19
C ILE A 359 6.93 -11.03 -25.71
N ALA A 360 8.12 -11.64 -25.66
CA ALA A 360 9.33 -11.00 -26.17
C ALA A 360 9.21 -10.63 -27.67
N ARG A 361 8.69 -11.55 -28.49
CA ARG A 361 8.45 -11.30 -29.94
C ARG A 361 7.44 -10.18 -30.19
N LYS A 362 6.41 -10.02 -29.33
CA LYS A 362 5.48 -8.88 -29.39
C LYS A 362 6.22 -7.54 -29.28
N HIS A 363 7.28 -7.51 -28.50
CA HIS A 363 8.16 -6.34 -28.33
C HIS A 363 9.35 -6.32 -29.28
N LEU A 364 9.33 -7.15 -30.34
CA LEU A 364 10.39 -7.28 -31.34
C LEU A 364 11.75 -7.67 -30.74
N CYS A 365 11.73 -8.28 -29.56
CA CYS A 365 12.91 -8.82 -28.88
C CYS A 365 12.98 -10.33 -29.02
N GLN A 366 14.17 -10.89 -28.91
CA GLN A 366 14.38 -12.33 -28.94
C GLN A 366 14.92 -12.85 -27.62
N MET A 367 14.17 -13.73 -26.96
CA MET A 367 14.64 -14.48 -25.81
C MET A 367 15.06 -15.89 -26.24
N ALA A 368 16.07 -16.41 -25.56
CA ALA A 368 16.57 -17.76 -25.79
C ALA A 368 16.78 -18.53 -24.47
N THR A 369 16.66 -19.85 -24.55
CA THR A 369 17.01 -20.76 -23.44
C THR A 369 18.52 -20.96 -23.40
N LEU A 370 19.13 -20.81 -22.20
CA LEU A 370 20.52 -21.18 -21.98
C LEU A 370 20.68 -22.69 -22.13
N LYS A 371 21.51 -23.13 -23.10
CA LYS A 371 21.83 -24.54 -23.29
C LYS A 371 23.17 -24.85 -22.64
N TRP A 372 23.21 -25.94 -21.86
CA TRP A 372 24.41 -26.42 -21.14
C TRP A 372 24.99 -25.44 -20.10
N GLN A 373 24.32 -24.34 -19.83
CA GLN A 373 24.74 -23.26 -18.91
C GLN A 373 23.64 -22.92 -17.87
N GLN A 374 22.77 -23.88 -17.54
CA GLN A 374 21.64 -23.62 -16.62
C GLN A 374 22.15 -23.29 -15.20
N VAL A 375 23.27 -23.86 -14.74
CA VAL A 375 23.88 -23.50 -13.43
C VAL A 375 24.40 -22.06 -13.42
N ASP A 376 25.14 -21.69 -14.46
CA ASP A 376 25.70 -20.33 -14.57
C ASP A 376 24.60 -19.30 -14.77
N GLY A 377 23.57 -19.65 -15.53
CA GLY A 377 22.37 -18.84 -15.70
C GLY A 377 21.64 -18.63 -14.39
N LEU A 378 21.35 -19.69 -13.64
CA LEU A 378 20.68 -19.61 -12.34
C LEU A 378 21.46 -18.74 -11.35
N ASN A 379 22.78 -18.91 -11.27
CA ASN A 379 23.64 -18.07 -10.43
C ASN A 379 23.72 -16.60 -10.91
N THR A 380 23.41 -16.35 -12.18
CA THR A 380 23.31 -14.99 -12.71
C THR A 380 21.97 -14.35 -12.37
N VAL A 381 20.86 -15.09 -12.50
CA VAL A 381 19.52 -14.53 -12.24
C VAL A 381 19.31 -14.23 -10.75
N LEU A 382 19.71 -15.13 -9.87
CA LEU A 382 19.49 -14.97 -8.42
C LEU A 382 20.25 -13.75 -7.87
N PRO A 383 19.71 -13.05 -6.84
CA PRO A 383 20.24 -11.80 -6.31
C PRO A 383 21.54 -11.99 -5.50
N TYR A 384 22.46 -12.78 -6.02
CA TYR A 384 23.80 -12.94 -5.48
C TYR A 384 24.71 -11.75 -5.81
N GLY A 385 24.45 -11.06 -6.93
CA GLY A 385 25.34 -10.06 -7.51
C GLY A 385 26.46 -10.66 -8.35
N LEU A 386 26.28 -11.89 -8.86
CA LEU A 386 27.20 -12.56 -9.79
C LEU A 386 26.72 -12.45 -11.24
N ARG A 387 27.66 -12.51 -12.16
CA ARG A 387 27.45 -12.57 -13.60
C ARG A 387 28.27 -13.70 -14.20
N LYS A 388 27.63 -14.82 -14.51
CA LYS A 388 28.29 -16.06 -14.98
C LYS A 388 28.10 -16.30 -16.47
N ILE A 389 27.21 -15.59 -17.14
CA ILE A 389 26.94 -15.70 -18.58
C ILE A 389 27.48 -14.49 -19.34
N ASP A 390 27.77 -14.68 -20.63
CA ASP A 390 28.30 -13.67 -21.52
C ASP A 390 27.28 -13.31 -22.61
N ALA A 391 26.27 -12.54 -22.22
CA ALA A 391 25.22 -12.04 -23.11
C ALA A 391 25.09 -10.50 -22.95
N VAL A 392 26.23 -9.81 -22.92
CA VAL A 392 26.31 -8.39 -22.59
C VAL A 392 25.90 -7.54 -23.78
N ARG A 393 25.06 -6.54 -23.56
CA ARG A 393 24.73 -5.47 -24.52
C ARG A 393 25.25 -4.13 -24.03
N THR A 394 25.73 -3.33 -24.95
CA THR A 394 26.10 -1.93 -24.69
C THR A 394 24.85 -1.08 -24.75
N LEU A 395 24.56 -0.37 -23.68
CA LEU A 395 23.38 0.48 -23.52
C LEU A 395 23.81 1.88 -23.05
N THR A 396 23.01 2.88 -23.35
CA THR A 396 23.07 4.21 -22.72
C THR A 396 22.21 4.21 -21.46
N THR A 397 22.30 5.25 -20.63
CA THR A 397 21.40 5.44 -19.48
C THR A 397 19.95 5.35 -19.91
N GLU A 398 19.57 6.08 -20.96
CA GLU A 398 18.20 6.11 -21.48
C GLU A 398 17.73 4.71 -21.93
N SER A 399 18.56 4.02 -22.72
CA SER A 399 18.26 2.66 -23.19
C SER A 399 18.12 1.65 -22.03
N THR A 400 18.87 1.85 -20.94
CA THR A 400 18.76 1.03 -19.73
C THR A 400 17.51 1.40 -18.95
N ALA A 401 17.15 2.68 -18.87
CA ALA A 401 15.99 3.16 -18.13
C ALA A 401 14.65 2.71 -18.74
N VAL A 402 14.60 2.39 -20.04
CA VAL A 402 13.42 1.78 -20.66
C VAL A 402 13.10 0.41 -20.05
N LEU A 403 14.10 -0.30 -19.49
CA LEU A 403 13.88 -1.55 -18.75
C LEU A 403 13.39 -1.24 -17.31
N ILE A 404 12.38 -0.39 -17.19
CA ILE A 404 11.86 0.12 -15.93
C ILE A 404 11.23 -0.99 -15.08
N PRO A 405 11.60 -1.12 -13.78
CA PRO A 405 11.13 -2.20 -12.93
C PRO A 405 9.82 -1.87 -12.21
N PHE A 406 9.17 -0.76 -12.55
CA PHE A 406 7.97 -0.27 -11.89
C PHE A 406 6.72 -0.52 -12.73
N HIS A 407 5.62 -0.80 -12.04
CA HIS A 407 4.32 -1.05 -12.71
C HIS A 407 3.16 -0.39 -11.99
N THR A 408 2.73 -0.95 -10.84
CA THR A 408 1.64 -0.41 -10.04
C THR A 408 1.82 -0.78 -8.57
N GLN A 409 1.43 0.13 -7.70
CA GLN A 409 1.49 -0.10 -6.26
C GLN A 409 0.50 -1.18 -5.84
N GLU A 410 0.88 -1.92 -4.81
CA GLU A 410 0.06 -2.96 -4.18
C GLU A 410 -0.16 -2.64 -2.70
N ILE A 411 -1.30 -3.07 -2.17
CA ILE A 411 -1.61 -2.99 -0.75
C ILE A 411 -1.86 -4.41 -0.27
N MET A 412 -0.84 -5.03 0.34
CA MET A 412 -0.92 -6.40 0.84
C MET A 412 -0.32 -6.49 2.24
N GLN A 413 -1.16 -6.36 3.25
CA GLN A 413 -0.77 -6.42 4.66
C GLN A 413 -1.42 -7.64 5.30
N PRO A 414 -0.68 -8.74 5.52
CA PRO A 414 -1.23 -9.96 6.10
C PRO A 414 -1.92 -9.71 7.44
N GLY A 415 -3.09 -10.32 7.65
CA GLY A 415 -3.94 -10.12 8.82
C GLY A 415 -4.75 -8.82 8.81
N GLY A 416 -4.75 -8.10 7.69
CA GLY A 416 -5.62 -6.94 7.45
C GLY A 416 -6.99 -7.32 6.90
N ILE A 417 -7.79 -6.32 6.62
CA ILE A 417 -9.14 -6.43 6.04
C ILE A 417 -9.05 -6.40 4.52
N TYR A 418 -9.88 -7.19 3.86
CA TYR A 418 -10.04 -7.18 2.40
C TYR A 418 -10.87 -5.98 1.96
N TYR A 419 -10.38 -5.22 0.97
CA TYR A 419 -11.05 -4.05 0.41
C TYR A 419 -11.38 -4.15 -1.09
N GLY A 420 -11.02 -5.26 -1.73
CA GLY A 420 -11.24 -5.46 -3.16
C GLY A 420 -10.01 -6.00 -3.88
N GLN A 421 -9.98 -5.83 -5.19
CA GLN A 421 -8.86 -6.20 -6.05
C GLN A 421 -8.31 -4.95 -6.73
N ASN A 422 -7.00 -4.90 -6.93
CA ASN A 422 -6.35 -3.87 -7.74
C ASN A 422 -6.90 -3.92 -9.17
N ALA A 423 -7.41 -2.81 -9.69
CA ALA A 423 -8.01 -2.78 -11.02
C ALA A 423 -7.01 -3.06 -12.15
N VAL A 424 -5.70 -2.86 -11.90
CA VAL A 424 -4.61 -3.07 -12.87
C VAL A 424 -4.06 -4.48 -12.77
N SER A 425 -3.50 -4.86 -11.63
CA SER A 425 -2.84 -6.15 -11.41
C SER A 425 -3.79 -7.30 -11.10
N LYS A 426 -5.04 -6.99 -10.70
CA LYS A 426 -6.04 -7.92 -10.19
C LYS A 426 -5.68 -8.62 -8.88
N ASN A 427 -4.57 -8.24 -8.24
CA ASN A 427 -4.21 -8.74 -6.93
C ASN A 427 -5.19 -8.25 -5.85
N MET A 428 -5.32 -9.01 -4.77
CA MET A 428 -6.16 -8.62 -3.65
C MET A 428 -5.58 -7.42 -2.92
N LEU A 429 -6.44 -6.52 -2.48
CA LEU A 429 -6.09 -5.38 -1.65
C LEU A 429 -6.47 -5.69 -0.20
N VAL A 430 -5.47 -5.86 0.63
CA VAL A 430 -5.61 -6.18 2.05
C VAL A 430 -4.85 -5.15 2.87
N ALA A 431 -5.55 -4.40 3.70
CA ALA A 431 -4.97 -3.33 4.50
C ALA A 431 -5.32 -3.46 5.99
N ASP A 432 -4.38 -3.10 6.86
CA ASP A 432 -4.58 -3.03 8.30
C ASP A 432 -4.44 -1.58 8.79
N ARG A 433 -5.55 -0.92 8.99
CA ARG A 433 -5.62 0.49 9.43
C ARG A 433 -4.95 0.71 10.79
N ARG A 434 -4.82 -0.33 11.62
CA ARG A 434 -4.15 -0.27 12.93
C ARG A 434 -2.64 -0.03 12.81
N LYS A 435 -2.05 -0.37 11.65
CA LYS A 435 -0.63 -0.17 11.35
C LYS A 435 -0.31 1.23 10.83
N LEU A 436 -1.33 2.02 10.47
CA LEU A 436 -1.16 3.36 9.95
C LEU A 436 -0.85 4.37 11.08
N LEU A 437 -0.14 5.43 10.75
CA LEU A 437 0.09 6.54 11.68
C LEU A 437 -1.23 7.24 12.03
N ASN A 438 -2.14 7.36 11.06
CA ASN A 438 -3.49 7.84 11.24
C ASN A 438 -4.47 6.89 10.55
N GLY A 439 -5.02 5.93 11.29
CA GLY A 439 -5.94 4.94 10.77
C GLY A 439 -7.38 5.42 10.58
N ASN A 440 -7.67 6.72 10.80
CA ASN A 440 -8.97 7.29 10.45
C ASN A 440 -9.18 7.31 8.93
N SER A 441 -10.43 7.23 8.49
CA SER A 441 -10.80 7.00 7.10
C SER A 441 -11.96 7.87 6.65
N PHE A 442 -12.00 8.13 5.34
CA PHE A 442 -13.18 8.65 4.67
C PHE A 442 -13.57 7.79 3.48
N ARG A 443 -14.87 7.71 3.24
CA ARG A 443 -15.45 7.09 2.04
C ARG A 443 -16.30 8.13 1.33
N LEU A 444 -15.83 8.53 0.16
CA LEU A 444 -16.42 9.61 -0.62
C LEU A 444 -16.99 9.04 -1.91
N GLY A 445 -18.21 9.44 -2.26
CA GLY A 445 -18.82 9.01 -3.52
C GLY A 445 -20.28 9.37 -3.63
N VAL A 446 -20.72 9.60 -4.85
CA VAL A 446 -22.14 9.91 -5.14
C VAL A 446 -23.08 8.78 -4.72
N SER A 447 -24.38 9.08 -4.62
CA SER A 447 -25.39 8.06 -4.35
C SER A 447 -25.33 6.91 -5.37
N GLY A 448 -25.43 5.66 -4.88
CA GLY A 448 -25.34 4.46 -5.71
C GLY A 448 -23.94 4.03 -6.13
N SER A 449 -22.89 4.73 -5.71
CA SER A 449 -21.48 4.36 -5.99
C SER A 449 -20.98 3.13 -5.20
N GLY A 450 -21.71 2.70 -4.16
CA GLY A 450 -21.34 1.60 -3.27
C GLY A 450 -20.69 2.04 -1.95
N LYS A 451 -20.81 3.31 -1.56
CA LYS A 451 -20.26 3.87 -0.33
C LYS A 451 -20.70 3.10 0.92
N SER A 452 -22.00 3.01 1.18
CA SER A 452 -22.55 2.29 2.33
C SER A 452 -22.28 0.79 2.25
N PHE A 453 -22.33 0.19 1.05
CA PHE A 453 -21.97 -1.21 0.83
C PHE A 453 -20.54 -1.51 1.30
N SER A 454 -19.58 -0.70 0.87
CA SER A 454 -18.17 -0.91 1.24
C SER A 454 -17.92 -0.70 2.73
N ALA A 455 -18.68 0.18 3.41
CA ALA A 455 -18.61 0.36 4.85
C ALA A 455 -19.20 -0.85 5.59
N LYS A 456 -20.34 -1.35 5.12
CA LYS A 456 -20.97 -2.56 5.68
C LYS A 456 -20.09 -3.80 5.53
N GLU A 457 -19.35 -3.91 4.42
CA GLU A 457 -18.39 -5.01 4.21
C GLU A 457 -17.24 -4.95 5.23
N GLU A 458 -16.70 -3.76 5.53
CA GLU A 458 -15.70 -3.60 6.59
C GLU A 458 -16.29 -3.92 7.98
N ILE A 459 -17.53 -3.49 8.24
CA ILE A 459 -18.24 -3.81 9.48
C ILE A 459 -18.43 -5.34 9.63
N VAL A 460 -18.80 -6.03 8.56
CA VAL A 460 -18.93 -7.49 8.53
C VAL A 460 -17.61 -8.17 8.88
N ASP A 461 -16.51 -7.79 8.20
CA ASP A 461 -15.20 -8.35 8.49
C ASP A 461 -14.82 -8.15 9.96
N LEU A 462 -14.89 -6.90 10.45
CA LEU A 462 -14.60 -6.58 11.85
C LEU A 462 -15.47 -7.34 12.86
N ALA A 463 -16.76 -7.47 12.57
CA ALA A 463 -17.69 -8.17 13.42
C ALA A 463 -17.40 -9.67 13.52
N LEU A 464 -17.01 -10.29 12.41
CA LEU A 464 -16.74 -11.72 12.30
C LEU A 464 -15.33 -12.11 12.73
N SER A 465 -14.33 -11.25 12.45
CA SER A 465 -12.90 -11.55 12.69
C SER A 465 -12.41 -11.13 14.07
N THR A 466 -12.91 -10.01 14.63
CA THR A 466 -12.40 -9.39 15.87
C THR A 466 -13.40 -9.46 17.03
N GLU A 467 -12.96 -8.99 18.20
CA GLU A 467 -13.82 -8.72 19.38
C GLU A 467 -13.93 -7.21 19.66
N ASP A 468 -13.53 -6.38 18.70
CA ASP A 468 -13.56 -4.93 18.81
C ASP A 468 -14.99 -4.39 18.86
N ASP A 469 -15.21 -3.24 19.50
CA ASP A 469 -16.51 -2.56 19.47
C ASP A 469 -16.70 -1.83 18.13
N ILE A 470 -17.94 -1.89 17.62
CA ILE A 470 -18.35 -1.23 16.38
C ILE A 470 -19.54 -0.33 16.70
N LEU A 471 -19.36 0.98 16.52
CA LEU A 471 -20.36 2.00 16.82
C LEU A 471 -20.70 2.76 15.55
N ILE A 472 -21.97 2.83 15.22
CA ILE A 472 -22.44 3.42 13.97
C ILE A 472 -23.34 4.60 14.31
N LEU A 473 -23.11 5.74 13.65
CA LEU A 473 -23.97 6.91 13.66
C LEU A 473 -24.73 6.93 12.33
N ASP A 474 -26.02 6.61 12.37
CA ASP A 474 -26.85 6.37 11.18
C ASP A 474 -28.03 7.36 11.08
N PRO A 475 -27.86 8.49 10.37
CA PRO A 475 -28.95 9.45 10.13
C PRO A 475 -29.92 9.01 9.02
N GLU A 476 -29.60 7.96 8.25
CA GLU A 476 -30.42 7.49 7.13
C GLU A 476 -31.09 6.12 7.38
N SER A 477 -30.81 5.49 8.53
CA SER A 477 -31.32 4.14 8.91
C SER A 477 -30.97 3.05 7.89
N GLU A 478 -29.72 3.09 7.38
CA GLU A 478 -29.24 2.12 6.40
C GLU A 478 -28.61 0.87 7.02
N PHE A 479 -28.15 0.93 8.30
CA PHE A 479 -27.32 -0.13 8.92
C PHE A 479 -28.12 -1.09 9.83
N ALA A 480 -29.33 -0.73 10.22
CA ALA A 480 -30.13 -1.44 11.21
C ALA A 480 -30.25 -2.96 10.95
N SER A 481 -30.64 -3.38 9.74
CA SER A 481 -30.81 -4.79 9.38
C SER A 481 -29.51 -5.58 9.47
N LEU A 482 -28.39 -4.99 9.11
CA LEU A 482 -27.07 -5.62 9.22
C LEU A 482 -26.67 -5.80 10.69
N VAL A 483 -26.85 -4.75 11.50
CA VAL A 483 -26.49 -4.78 12.92
C VAL A 483 -27.30 -5.82 13.68
N GLU A 484 -28.61 -5.90 13.44
CA GLU A 484 -29.49 -6.94 14.02
C GLU A 484 -29.02 -8.35 13.61
N ALA A 485 -28.67 -8.57 12.34
CA ALA A 485 -28.16 -9.84 11.84
C ALA A 485 -26.80 -10.26 12.44
N LEU A 486 -25.98 -9.28 12.84
CA LEU A 486 -24.70 -9.49 13.52
C LEU A 486 -24.81 -9.55 15.07
N ASN A 487 -26.02 -9.75 15.61
CA ASN A 487 -26.31 -9.77 17.05
C ASN A 487 -25.97 -8.44 17.76
N GLY A 488 -26.04 -7.33 17.05
CA GLY A 488 -25.87 -5.99 17.60
C GLY A 488 -27.19 -5.38 18.10
N GLU A 489 -27.11 -4.15 18.60
CA GLU A 489 -28.22 -3.37 19.14
C GLU A 489 -28.52 -2.16 18.24
N VAL A 490 -29.78 -1.96 17.89
CA VAL A 490 -30.21 -0.75 17.15
C VAL A 490 -30.94 0.18 18.12
N ILE A 491 -30.36 1.34 18.37
CA ILE A 491 -30.90 2.38 19.24
C ILE A 491 -31.58 3.43 18.38
N ARG A 492 -32.91 3.33 18.24
CA ARG A 492 -33.72 4.30 17.48
C ARG A 492 -34.09 5.48 18.34
N ILE A 493 -33.52 6.64 18.02
CA ILE A 493 -33.76 7.88 18.76
C ILE A 493 -34.67 8.77 17.91
N SER A 494 -35.84 9.13 18.43
CA SER A 494 -36.78 10.04 17.78
C SER A 494 -37.35 11.07 18.77
N ALA A 495 -37.96 12.12 18.23
CA ALA A 495 -38.63 13.13 19.07
C ALA A 495 -39.82 12.57 19.86
N THR A 496 -40.38 11.44 19.44
CA THR A 496 -41.59 10.83 19.99
C THR A 496 -41.39 9.43 20.57
N SER A 497 -40.14 8.88 20.52
CA SER A 497 -39.86 7.57 21.04
C SER A 497 -39.71 7.56 22.55
N ASP A 498 -39.96 6.37 23.16
CA ASP A 498 -39.66 6.11 24.58
C ASP A 498 -38.14 5.81 24.78
N THR A 499 -37.34 5.96 23.75
CA THR A 499 -35.90 5.72 23.76
C THR A 499 -35.16 7.03 24.03
N HIS A 500 -34.38 7.06 25.11
CA HIS A 500 -33.71 8.26 25.56
C HIS A 500 -32.22 8.04 25.75
N LEU A 501 -31.43 9.05 25.38
CA LEU A 501 -30.00 9.16 25.64
C LEU A 501 -29.75 10.48 26.39
N ASN A 502 -29.27 10.40 27.62
CA ASN A 502 -29.04 11.57 28.46
C ASN A 502 -27.83 12.36 27.98
N ALA A 503 -28.02 13.61 27.55
CA ALA A 503 -26.92 14.46 27.15
C ALA A 503 -25.90 14.72 28.30
N LEU A 504 -26.31 14.57 29.54
CA LEU A 504 -25.47 14.77 30.71
C LEU A 504 -24.85 13.49 31.28
N ASP A 505 -24.92 12.36 30.57
CA ASP A 505 -24.25 11.14 31.01
C ASP A 505 -22.75 11.35 31.20
N MET A 506 -22.27 11.01 32.40
CA MET A 506 -20.86 11.09 32.75
C MET A 506 -20.53 10.07 33.84
N ASP A 507 -19.42 9.39 33.71
CA ASP A 507 -18.86 8.52 34.76
C ASP A 507 -17.45 8.98 35.20
N SER A 508 -16.87 8.29 36.14
CA SER A 508 -15.50 8.59 36.64
C SER A 508 -14.40 8.42 35.59
N ALA A 509 -14.70 7.75 34.48
CA ALA A 509 -13.81 7.50 33.37
C ALA A 509 -14.01 8.49 32.21
N TYR A 510 -15.03 9.37 32.32
CA TYR A 510 -15.34 10.37 31.30
C TYR A 510 -14.14 11.33 31.10
N GLY A 511 -13.83 11.56 29.85
CA GLY A 511 -12.65 12.38 29.50
C GLY A 511 -11.33 11.67 29.79
N ASN A 512 -10.24 12.36 29.50
CA ASN A 512 -8.88 11.85 29.62
C ASN A 512 -8.23 12.46 30.88
N ASP A 513 -7.60 11.75 31.76
CA ASP A 513 -6.74 12.15 32.90
C ASP A 513 -6.99 13.55 33.53
N ARG A 514 -7.88 14.35 32.96
CA ARG A 514 -8.40 15.59 33.49
C ARG A 514 -9.65 15.33 34.29
N ASN A 515 -10.02 16.29 35.12
CA ASN A 515 -11.27 16.24 35.84
C ASN A 515 -12.44 16.04 34.86
N PRO A 516 -13.22 14.94 34.96
CA PRO A 516 -14.35 14.64 34.07
C PRO A 516 -15.34 15.83 33.95
N LEU A 517 -15.50 16.58 35.00
CA LEU A 517 -16.38 17.76 35.03
C LEU A 517 -15.94 18.84 34.04
N ILE A 518 -14.63 19.07 33.87
CA ILE A 518 -14.13 20.10 32.95
C ILE A 518 -14.49 19.74 31.51
N GLU A 519 -14.23 18.50 31.10
CA GLU A 519 -14.56 18.06 29.74
C GLU A 519 -16.06 18.01 29.49
N LYS A 520 -16.86 17.64 30.50
CA LYS A 520 -18.33 17.67 30.40
C LYS A 520 -18.87 19.08 30.34
N SER A 521 -18.28 20.04 31.08
CA SER A 521 -18.62 21.46 31.00
C SER A 521 -18.36 22.00 29.59
N GLU A 522 -17.22 21.69 28.99
CA GLU A 522 -16.92 22.04 27.58
C GLU A 522 -17.96 21.46 26.61
N PHE A 523 -18.38 20.22 26.81
CA PHE A 523 -19.44 19.61 26.01
C PHE A 523 -20.77 20.34 26.18
N ILE A 524 -21.18 20.67 27.42
CA ILE A 524 -22.42 21.38 27.74
C ILE A 524 -22.42 22.78 27.11
N LEU A 525 -21.29 23.50 27.16
CA LEU A 525 -21.15 24.76 26.44
C LEU A 525 -21.41 24.60 24.95
N SER A 526 -20.87 23.52 24.35
CA SER A 526 -21.07 23.17 22.96
C SER A 526 -22.56 22.88 22.64
N LEU A 527 -23.21 22.15 23.54
CA LEU A 527 -24.61 21.79 23.42
C LEU A 527 -25.48 23.05 23.45
N PHE A 528 -25.24 23.95 24.40
CA PHE A 528 -26.04 25.19 24.52
C PHE A 528 -25.81 26.17 23.36
N GLU A 529 -24.62 26.22 22.78
CA GLU A 529 -24.40 26.98 21.54
C GLU A 529 -25.25 26.44 20.37
N GLN A 530 -25.51 25.14 20.30
CA GLN A 530 -26.46 24.59 19.33
C GLN A 530 -27.92 25.00 19.65
N LEU A 531 -28.29 25.02 20.92
CA LEU A 531 -29.66 25.35 21.35
C LEU A 531 -30.01 26.84 21.18
N VAL A 532 -29.05 27.72 21.44
CA VAL A 532 -29.24 29.18 21.40
C VAL A 532 -28.92 29.78 20.03
N GLY A 533 -28.14 29.06 19.24
CA GLY A 533 -27.60 29.48 17.94
C GLY A 533 -26.11 29.79 18.01
N ALA A 534 -25.38 29.36 16.97
CA ALA A 534 -23.94 29.45 16.89
C ALA A 534 -23.41 30.89 17.08
N GLY A 535 -22.44 31.07 17.98
CA GLY A 535 -21.82 32.36 18.28
C GLY A 535 -22.67 33.33 19.14
N ASN A 536 -23.85 32.93 19.62
CA ASN A 536 -24.72 33.77 20.41
C ASN A 536 -24.48 33.69 21.93
N LEU A 537 -23.69 32.72 22.42
CA LEU A 537 -23.36 32.62 23.83
C LEU A 537 -22.31 33.67 24.23
N SER A 538 -22.71 34.64 25.04
CA SER A 538 -21.84 35.66 25.63
C SER A 538 -20.88 35.03 26.67
N ALA A 539 -19.82 35.76 27.02
CA ALA A 539 -18.89 35.34 28.07
C ALA A 539 -19.57 35.19 29.44
N LYS A 540 -20.61 35.98 29.72
CA LYS A 540 -21.41 35.89 30.95
C LYS A 540 -22.21 34.57 30.98
N GLU A 541 -22.91 34.27 29.91
CA GLU A 541 -23.71 33.06 29.78
C GLU A 541 -22.84 31.79 29.89
N LYS A 542 -21.65 31.79 29.26
CA LYS A 542 -20.65 30.69 29.41
C LYS A 542 -20.24 30.49 30.89
N SER A 543 -19.98 31.56 31.61
CA SER A 543 -19.61 31.49 33.04
C SER A 543 -20.78 30.99 33.92
N ILE A 544 -22.02 31.37 33.60
CA ILE A 544 -23.22 30.89 34.28
C ILE A 544 -23.41 29.39 34.04
N LEU A 545 -23.32 28.95 32.79
CA LEU A 545 -23.45 27.54 32.41
C LEU A 545 -22.41 26.68 33.10
N ASP A 546 -21.13 27.09 33.12
CA ASP A 546 -20.05 26.37 33.79
C ASP A 546 -20.32 26.22 35.29
N ARG A 547 -20.70 27.31 35.97
CA ARG A 547 -21.09 27.32 37.37
C ARG A 547 -22.25 26.37 37.64
N CYS A 548 -23.33 26.48 36.88
CA CYS A 548 -24.52 25.65 37.03
C CYS A 548 -24.19 24.16 36.77
N THR A 549 -23.34 23.87 35.80
CA THR A 549 -22.86 22.51 35.53
C THR A 549 -22.11 21.94 36.72
N ALA A 550 -21.17 22.70 37.31
CA ALA A 550 -20.46 22.27 38.52
C ALA A 550 -21.43 22.01 39.70
N ASP A 551 -22.44 22.83 39.87
CA ASP A 551 -23.43 22.69 40.92
C ASP A 551 -24.31 21.44 40.75
N VAL A 552 -24.76 21.13 39.55
CA VAL A 552 -25.60 19.97 39.22
C VAL A 552 -24.86 18.67 39.44
N TYR A 553 -23.59 18.61 39.10
CA TYR A 553 -22.79 17.39 39.30
C TYR A 553 -22.19 17.24 40.71
N ARG A 554 -22.26 18.24 41.57
CA ARG A 554 -21.61 18.26 42.89
C ARG A 554 -21.89 17.03 43.73
N ASP A 555 -23.16 16.68 43.91
CA ASP A 555 -23.57 15.56 44.76
C ASP A 555 -23.28 14.22 44.10
N TYR A 556 -23.43 14.11 42.78
CA TYR A 556 -23.09 12.94 42.01
C TYR A 556 -21.59 12.61 42.09
N ILE A 557 -20.73 13.63 41.96
CA ILE A 557 -19.26 13.46 42.09
C ILE A 557 -18.87 13.12 43.53
N ARG A 558 -19.46 13.79 44.54
CA ARG A 558 -19.24 13.48 45.97
C ARG A 558 -19.68 12.04 46.32
N GLY A 559 -20.69 11.53 45.67
CA GLY A 559 -21.16 10.15 45.77
C GLY A 559 -20.27 9.11 45.06
N GLY A 560 -19.14 9.55 44.51
CA GLY A 560 -18.18 8.68 43.76
C GLY A 560 -18.76 8.21 42.43
N TYR A 561 -19.50 9.06 41.73
CA TYR A 561 -20.17 8.76 40.44
C TYR A 561 -21.16 7.60 40.56
N LYS A 562 -21.82 7.48 41.69
CA LYS A 562 -22.89 6.47 41.97
C LYS A 562 -24.20 7.16 42.26
N GLY A 563 -25.29 6.57 41.78
CA GLY A 563 -26.63 7.11 41.92
C GLY A 563 -27.18 7.67 40.60
N GLN A 564 -28.19 8.53 40.70
CA GLN A 564 -28.87 9.09 39.57
C GLN A 564 -27.94 10.15 38.88
N VAL A 565 -27.73 9.96 37.60
CA VAL A 565 -26.95 10.93 36.79
C VAL A 565 -27.84 12.16 36.54
N PRO A 566 -27.30 13.38 36.71
CA PRO A 566 -28.05 14.60 36.38
C PRO A 566 -28.54 14.61 34.93
N THR A 567 -29.68 15.29 34.71
CA THR A 567 -30.26 15.46 33.38
C THR A 567 -30.32 16.95 33.01
N LEU A 568 -30.62 17.26 31.75
CA LEU A 568 -30.82 18.65 31.31
C LEU A 568 -31.99 19.34 32.11
N LYS A 569 -32.94 18.57 32.65
CA LYS A 569 -33.98 19.12 33.53
C LYS A 569 -33.40 19.63 34.85
N ASP A 570 -32.39 18.97 35.39
CA ASP A 570 -31.70 19.39 36.62
C ASP A 570 -30.90 20.68 36.34
N LEU A 571 -30.21 20.74 35.20
CA LEU A 571 -29.48 21.93 34.75
C LEU A 571 -30.43 23.12 34.52
N TYR A 572 -31.59 22.87 33.88
CA TYR A 572 -32.65 23.89 33.70
C TYR A 572 -33.11 24.46 35.07
N ARG A 573 -33.39 23.56 36.02
CA ARG A 573 -33.80 24.01 37.38
C ARG A 573 -32.69 24.83 38.03
N GLN A 574 -31.43 24.44 37.87
CA GLN A 574 -30.30 25.16 38.44
C GLN A 574 -30.12 26.55 37.77
N LEU A 575 -30.34 26.68 36.45
CA LEU A 575 -30.37 27.97 35.75
C LEU A 575 -31.48 28.90 36.25
N MET A 576 -32.67 28.37 36.48
CA MET A 576 -33.81 29.14 36.98
C MET A 576 -33.63 29.63 38.44
N LEU A 577 -32.75 29.01 39.20
CA LEU A 577 -32.38 29.44 40.57
C LEU A 577 -31.34 30.55 40.61
N GLN A 578 -30.70 30.88 39.48
CA GLN A 578 -29.70 31.97 39.43
C GLN A 578 -30.36 33.34 39.42
N PRO A 579 -29.74 34.34 40.04
CA PRO A 579 -30.31 35.70 40.11
C PRO A 579 -30.16 36.51 38.81
N GLU A 580 -29.26 36.12 37.89
CA GLU A 580 -28.93 36.83 36.67
C GLU A 580 -30.02 36.65 35.60
N GLU A 581 -30.36 37.73 34.88
CA GLU A 581 -31.31 37.68 33.76
C GLU A 581 -30.82 36.82 32.61
N GLU A 582 -29.52 36.78 32.37
CA GLU A 582 -28.88 35.94 31.36
C GLU A 582 -29.13 34.44 31.65
N ALA A 583 -29.12 34.01 32.90
CA ALA A 583 -29.44 32.63 33.28
C ALA A 583 -30.89 32.28 32.92
N ARG A 584 -31.82 33.18 33.17
CA ARG A 584 -33.23 33.01 32.78
C ARG A 584 -33.42 33.01 31.28
N GLY A 585 -32.65 33.85 30.55
CA GLY A 585 -32.60 33.85 29.10
C GLY A 585 -32.17 32.49 28.53
N LEU A 586 -31.10 31.91 29.07
CA LEU A 586 -30.59 30.55 28.71
C LEU A 586 -31.65 29.49 28.97
N ALA A 587 -32.27 29.49 30.15
CA ALA A 587 -33.33 28.56 30.51
C ALA A 587 -34.50 28.62 29.52
N LEU A 588 -35.01 29.84 29.20
CA LEU A 588 -36.09 29.99 28.24
C LEU A 588 -35.72 29.58 26.81
N SER A 589 -34.51 29.90 26.35
CA SER A 589 -34.02 29.50 25.04
C SER A 589 -33.89 27.99 24.87
N SER A 590 -33.62 27.25 25.95
CA SER A 590 -33.49 25.81 25.95
C SER A 590 -34.77 25.05 26.34
N GLU A 591 -35.85 25.76 26.72
CA GLU A 591 -37.09 25.17 27.28
C GLU A 591 -37.75 24.19 26.34
N LEU A 592 -37.78 24.46 25.02
CA LEU A 592 -38.32 23.56 24.00
C LEU A 592 -37.66 22.17 24.02
N PHE A 593 -36.35 22.11 24.25
CA PHE A 593 -35.54 20.89 24.24
C PHE A 593 -35.45 20.22 25.60
N ILE A 594 -35.89 20.86 26.67
CA ILE A 594 -35.80 20.34 28.02
C ILE A 594 -37.16 19.94 28.59
N ASN A 595 -38.13 20.82 28.54
CA ASN A 595 -39.48 20.64 29.06
C ASN A 595 -40.55 20.61 27.96
N GLY A 596 -40.21 21.03 26.75
CA GLY A 596 -41.12 21.07 25.60
C GLY A 596 -41.20 19.73 24.85
N SER A 597 -41.67 19.77 23.61
CA SER A 597 -41.93 18.60 22.76
C SER A 597 -40.67 17.93 22.22
N LEU A 598 -39.51 18.58 22.31
CA LEU A 598 -38.25 18.07 21.76
C LEU A 598 -37.27 17.61 22.89
N ASN A 599 -37.77 16.98 23.95
CA ASN A 599 -37.05 16.72 25.19
C ASN A 599 -36.33 15.34 25.24
N THR A 600 -36.11 14.69 24.10
CA THR A 600 -35.55 13.34 23.99
C THR A 600 -34.22 13.19 24.72
N PHE A 601 -33.36 14.21 24.69
CA PHE A 601 -32.03 14.19 25.34
C PHE A 601 -32.01 14.75 26.77
N ALA A 602 -33.17 15.13 27.30
CA ALA A 602 -33.34 15.65 28.66
C ALA A 602 -33.79 14.57 29.67
N GLN A 603 -33.94 13.32 29.25
CA GLN A 603 -34.37 12.19 30.07
C GLN A 603 -33.14 11.32 30.45
N GLU A 604 -33.32 10.46 31.45
CA GLU A 604 -32.29 9.44 31.77
C GLU A 604 -32.13 8.45 30.62
N THR A 605 -30.89 7.99 30.40
CA THR A 605 -30.59 6.95 29.41
C THR A 605 -31.27 5.64 29.82
N ASN A 606 -32.13 5.14 28.96
CA ASN A 606 -32.88 3.90 29.18
C ASN A 606 -32.54 2.78 28.18
N VAL A 607 -31.49 2.95 27.39
CA VAL A 607 -31.02 2.01 26.37
C VAL A 607 -29.74 1.31 26.78
N ASN A 608 -29.48 0.14 26.21
CA ASN A 608 -28.27 -0.62 26.47
C ASN A 608 -27.11 -0.10 25.62
N THR A 609 -26.31 0.82 26.16
CA THR A 609 -25.10 1.35 25.48
C THR A 609 -23.86 0.46 25.66
N LYS A 610 -24.02 -0.81 26.14
CA LYS A 610 -22.89 -1.72 26.42
C LYS A 610 -22.70 -2.81 25.36
N SER A 611 -23.62 -2.94 24.40
CA SER A 611 -23.47 -3.89 23.29
C SER A 611 -22.17 -3.66 22.53
N ARG A 612 -21.61 -4.72 21.96
CA ARG A 612 -20.38 -4.67 21.16
C ARG A 612 -20.59 -3.95 19.81
N ILE A 613 -21.73 -4.18 19.20
CA ILE A 613 -22.12 -3.54 17.93
C ILE A 613 -23.37 -2.73 18.22
N ILE A 614 -23.31 -1.42 17.98
CA ILE A 614 -24.42 -0.52 18.21
C ILE A 614 -24.62 0.38 16.98
N ASP A 615 -25.85 0.43 16.54
CA ASP A 615 -26.33 1.37 15.56
C ASP A 615 -27.18 2.46 16.24
N TYR A 616 -26.73 3.69 16.20
CA TYR A 616 -27.49 4.84 16.66
C TYR A 616 -28.28 5.41 15.47
N ASP A 617 -29.49 4.90 15.28
CA ASP A 617 -30.44 5.35 14.28
C ASP A 617 -31.09 6.64 14.75
N ILE A 618 -30.71 7.75 14.14
CA ILE A 618 -31.16 9.10 14.47
C ILE A 618 -32.04 9.73 13.36
N ARG A 619 -32.47 8.95 12.39
CA ARG A 619 -33.24 9.40 11.21
C ARG A 619 -34.51 10.17 11.58
N GLU A 620 -35.23 9.73 12.60
CA GLU A 620 -36.51 10.27 13.00
C GLU A 620 -36.41 11.52 13.91
N LEU A 621 -35.20 12.03 14.17
CA LEU A 621 -35.03 13.24 15.00
C LEU A 621 -35.57 14.52 14.30
N GLY A 622 -35.65 14.52 12.98
CA GLY A 622 -36.03 15.72 12.21
C GLY A 622 -34.91 16.77 12.17
N GLU A 623 -35.07 17.75 11.26
CA GLU A 623 -34.00 18.74 10.97
C GLU A 623 -33.55 19.57 12.18
N GLN A 624 -34.47 19.87 13.11
CA GLN A 624 -34.19 20.72 14.28
C GLN A 624 -33.37 20.00 15.36
N LEU A 625 -33.63 18.70 15.57
CA LEU A 625 -32.94 17.91 16.58
C LEU A 625 -31.71 17.19 16.02
N MET A 626 -31.58 17.04 14.70
CA MET A 626 -30.49 16.28 14.08
C MET A 626 -29.09 16.75 14.52
N PRO A 627 -28.75 18.05 14.50
CA PRO A 627 -27.42 18.49 14.94
C PRO A 627 -27.14 18.18 16.43
N LEU A 628 -28.18 18.36 17.25
CA LEU A 628 -28.11 18.08 18.69
C LEU A 628 -27.94 16.57 18.92
N GLY A 629 -28.72 15.76 18.21
CA GLY A 629 -28.65 14.31 18.28
C GLY A 629 -27.29 13.76 17.87
N MET A 630 -26.74 14.27 16.78
CA MET A 630 -25.38 13.91 16.36
C MET A 630 -24.34 14.24 17.43
N LEU A 631 -24.42 15.43 18.03
CA LEU A 631 -23.47 15.87 19.05
C LEU A 631 -23.56 14.98 20.32
N VAL A 632 -24.77 14.72 20.83
CA VAL A 632 -24.99 13.86 22.01
C VAL A 632 -24.56 12.42 21.76
N THR A 633 -24.88 11.89 20.59
CA THR A 633 -24.48 10.54 20.21
C THR A 633 -22.96 10.40 20.08
N LEU A 634 -22.30 11.40 19.47
CA LEU A 634 -20.83 11.41 19.38
C LEU A 634 -20.14 11.51 20.74
N ASP A 635 -20.69 12.29 21.69
CA ASP A 635 -20.17 12.37 23.06
C ASP A 635 -20.28 11.00 23.75
N SER A 636 -21.42 10.33 23.61
CA SER A 636 -21.66 8.97 24.12
C SER A 636 -20.67 7.96 23.50
N ILE A 637 -20.49 7.99 22.18
CA ILE A 637 -19.54 7.14 21.44
C ILE A 637 -18.12 7.39 21.95
N PHE A 638 -17.70 8.65 22.08
CA PHE A 638 -16.34 8.98 22.52
C PHE A 638 -16.07 8.52 23.95
N ASN A 639 -17.04 8.67 24.85
CA ASN A 639 -16.95 8.15 26.20
C ASN A 639 -16.75 6.63 26.18
N ARG A 640 -17.48 5.90 25.31
CA ARG A 640 -17.31 4.45 25.12
C ARG A 640 -15.91 4.10 24.61
N VAL A 641 -15.34 4.86 23.70
CA VAL A 641 -13.95 4.67 23.22
C VAL A 641 -12.95 4.75 24.34
N ILE A 642 -13.07 5.76 25.23
CA ILE A 642 -12.16 5.90 26.37
C ILE A 642 -12.28 4.73 27.35
N GLN A 643 -13.51 4.28 27.64
CA GLN A 643 -13.77 3.12 28.49
C GLN A 643 -13.14 1.85 27.91
N ASN A 644 -13.26 1.64 26.60
CA ASN A 644 -12.70 0.50 25.89
C ASN A 644 -11.17 0.52 25.90
N TRP A 645 -10.57 1.68 25.64
CA TRP A 645 -9.12 1.86 25.70
C TRP A 645 -8.53 1.48 27.07
N LYS A 646 -9.19 1.90 28.17
CA LYS A 646 -8.80 1.51 29.53
C LYS A 646 -8.86 0.00 29.76
N LYS A 647 -9.66 -0.73 28.97
CA LYS A 647 -9.76 -2.20 28.96
C LYS A 647 -8.86 -2.88 27.94
N GLY A 648 -8.05 -2.11 27.17
CA GLY A 648 -7.21 -2.60 26.08
C GLY A 648 -7.99 -3.04 24.83
N LYS A 649 -9.20 -2.50 24.63
CA LYS A 649 -10.11 -2.85 23.54
C LYS A 649 -10.15 -1.73 22.49
N THR A 650 -10.11 -2.11 21.22
CA THR A 650 -10.25 -1.20 20.07
C THR A 650 -11.71 -0.85 19.80
N THR A 651 -11.97 0.34 19.28
CA THR A 651 -13.30 0.78 18.88
C THR A 651 -13.30 1.35 17.48
N TRP A 652 -14.21 0.85 16.63
CA TRP A 652 -14.43 1.32 15.27
C TRP A 652 -15.72 2.13 15.21
N ILE A 653 -15.66 3.30 14.59
CA ILE A 653 -16.76 4.24 14.50
C ILE A 653 -17.03 4.51 13.03
N PHE A 654 -18.29 4.35 12.63
CA PHE A 654 -18.78 4.67 11.30
C PHE A 654 -19.80 5.79 11.42
N ALA A 655 -19.53 6.94 10.82
CA ALA A 655 -20.41 8.08 10.82
C ALA A 655 -20.92 8.32 9.39
N ASP A 656 -22.20 8.02 9.16
CA ASP A 656 -22.79 8.29 7.86
C ASP A 656 -23.25 9.77 7.77
N GLU A 657 -23.38 10.24 6.54
CA GLU A 657 -23.65 11.65 6.18
C GLU A 657 -22.83 12.65 7.00
N PHE A 658 -21.54 12.34 7.09
CA PHE A 658 -20.54 13.00 7.91
C PHE A 658 -20.46 14.53 7.71
N TYR A 659 -20.81 15.04 6.52
CA TYR A 659 -20.81 16.47 6.22
C TYR A 659 -21.76 17.26 7.13
N LEU A 660 -22.80 16.64 7.66
CA LEU A 660 -23.76 17.28 8.56
C LEU A 660 -23.09 17.84 9.83
N LEU A 661 -22.00 17.21 10.27
CA LEU A 661 -21.21 17.65 11.43
C LEU A 661 -20.47 18.97 11.18
N PHE A 662 -20.26 19.35 9.92
CA PHE A 662 -19.53 20.54 9.53
C PHE A 662 -20.42 21.72 9.15
N ARG A 663 -21.74 21.56 9.19
CA ARG A 663 -22.69 22.67 8.97
C ARG A 663 -22.52 23.81 9.98
N TYR A 664 -22.09 23.46 11.20
CA TYR A 664 -21.92 24.42 12.28
C TYR A 664 -20.45 24.38 12.73
N GLU A 665 -19.80 25.53 12.76
CA GLU A 665 -18.39 25.69 13.10
C GLU A 665 -18.05 25.02 14.43
N TYR A 666 -18.92 25.11 15.40
CA TYR A 666 -18.73 24.57 16.75
C TYR A 666 -18.76 23.03 16.79
N SER A 667 -19.70 22.41 16.10
CA SER A 667 -19.71 20.94 15.96
C SER A 667 -18.50 20.46 15.17
N ALA A 668 -18.09 21.20 14.13
CA ALA A 668 -16.88 20.90 13.37
C ALA A 668 -15.62 20.92 14.26
N ASP A 669 -15.47 21.94 15.10
CA ASP A 669 -14.34 22.04 16.03
C ASP A 669 -14.36 20.98 17.13
N PHE A 670 -15.54 20.70 17.69
CA PHE A 670 -15.70 19.63 18.66
C PHE A 670 -15.31 18.29 18.04
N PHE A 671 -15.83 17.98 16.85
CA PHE A 671 -15.55 16.75 16.15
C PHE A 671 -14.06 16.64 15.74
N TYR A 672 -13.45 17.73 15.28
CA TYR A 672 -12.03 17.74 14.94
C TYR A 672 -11.13 17.44 16.15
N ARG A 673 -11.48 17.97 17.32
CA ARG A 673 -10.78 17.63 18.56
C ARG A 673 -10.92 16.15 18.91
N LEU A 674 -12.13 15.59 18.77
CA LEU A 674 -12.38 14.16 18.94
C LEU A 674 -11.56 13.32 17.94
N TYR A 675 -11.61 13.67 16.67
CA TYR A 675 -10.91 12.98 15.59
C TYR A 675 -9.39 12.92 15.80
N LYS A 676 -8.79 14.00 16.30
CA LYS A 676 -7.37 14.02 16.67
C LYS A 676 -7.05 13.17 17.90
N ARG A 677 -7.94 13.16 18.89
CA ARG A 677 -7.72 12.47 20.16
C ARG A 677 -7.98 10.97 20.07
N ILE A 678 -8.94 10.55 19.26
CA ILE A 678 -9.45 9.17 19.23
C ILE A 678 -8.37 8.15 18.90
N ARG A 679 -7.39 8.53 18.07
CA ARG A 679 -6.21 7.74 17.77
C ARG A 679 -5.43 7.31 19.03
N LYS A 680 -5.32 8.20 20.05
CA LYS A 680 -4.61 7.91 21.30
C LYS A 680 -5.33 6.83 22.12
N TYR A 681 -6.60 6.59 21.82
CA TYR A 681 -7.46 5.66 22.54
C TYR A 681 -7.77 4.41 21.72
N SER A 682 -6.92 4.06 20.75
CA SER A 682 -7.16 2.93 19.85
C SER A 682 -8.55 2.96 19.20
N GLY A 683 -9.02 4.15 18.87
CA GLY A 683 -10.27 4.36 18.13
C GLY A 683 -9.99 4.70 16.67
N PHE A 684 -10.86 4.23 15.78
CA PHE A 684 -10.79 4.45 14.34
C PHE A 684 -12.12 5.00 13.84
N VAL A 685 -12.09 6.20 13.25
CA VAL A 685 -13.29 6.84 12.67
C VAL A 685 -13.30 6.64 11.17
N THR A 686 -14.46 6.27 10.64
CA THR A 686 -14.76 6.25 9.21
C THR A 686 -15.92 7.20 8.94
N GLY A 687 -15.63 8.30 8.25
CA GLY A 687 -16.65 9.24 7.78
C GLY A 687 -17.15 8.86 6.39
N LEU A 688 -18.45 8.75 6.20
CA LEU A 688 -19.08 8.50 4.91
C LEU A 688 -19.83 9.75 4.46
N THR A 689 -19.68 10.15 3.20
CA THR A 689 -20.48 11.25 2.64
C THR A 689 -20.67 11.12 1.14
N GLN A 690 -21.82 11.50 0.68
CA GLN A 690 -22.12 11.69 -0.75
C GLN A 690 -22.00 13.15 -1.19
N ASN A 691 -21.95 14.08 -0.26
CA ASN A 691 -21.88 15.52 -0.52
C ASN A 691 -20.48 16.05 -0.21
N VAL A 692 -19.59 15.84 -1.17
CA VAL A 692 -18.17 16.22 -1.03
C VAL A 692 -18.01 17.74 -1.10
N GLU A 693 -18.77 18.42 -1.96
CA GLU A 693 -18.73 19.89 -2.08
C GLU A 693 -19.03 20.58 -0.74
N GLU A 694 -20.10 20.15 -0.03
CA GLU A 694 -20.39 20.72 1.29
C GLU A 694 -19.32 20.42 2.32
N LEU A 695 -18.76 19.22 2.31
CA LEU A 695 -17.67 18.85 3.20
C LEU A 695 -16.43 19.73 2.97
N LEU A 696 -16.08 19.99 1.70
CA LEU A 696 -14.91 20.79 1.33
C LEU A 696 -15.06 22.29 1.58
N LYS A 697 -16.27 22.80 1.87
CA LYS A 697 -16.46 24.19 2.34
C LYS A 697 -15.86 24.42 3.73
N SER A 698 -15.69 23.38 4.53
CA SER A 698 -15.07 23.47 5.86
C SER A 698 -13.56 23.29 5.77
N ASP A 699 -12.78 24.28 6.21
CA ASP A 699 -11.32 24.17 6.31
C ASP A 699 -10.89 23.04 7.26
N THR A 700 -11.66 22.82 8.32
CA THR A 700 -11.45 21.72 9.26
C THR A 700 -11.59 20.36 8.58
N ALA A 701 -12.61 20.18 7.77
CA ALA A 701 -12.82 18.95 7.01
C ALA A 701 -11.74 18.73 5.95
N ARG A 702 -11.30 19.78 5.26
CA ARG A 702 -10.15 19.71 4.32
C ARG A 702 -8.89 19.22 5.01
N LEU A 703 -8.58 19.76 6.20
CA LEU A 703 -7.42 19.33 7.00
C LEU A 703 -7.55 17.88 7.44
N MET A 704 -8.74 17.40 7.80
CA MET A 704 -8.97 16.02 8.18
C MET A 704 -8.76 15.07 7.01
N LEU A 705 -9.29 15.39 5.83
CA LEU A 705 -9.11 14.62 4.60
C LEU A 705 -7.63 14.54 4.19
N ALA A 706 -6.93 15.68 4.15
CA ALA A 706 -5.53 15.75 3.76
C ALA A 706 -4.61 14.92 4.69
N ASN A 707 -4.94 14.89 5.99
CA ASN A 707 -4.17 14.16 7.01
C ASN A 707 -4.61 12.69 7.18
N SER A 708 -5.62 12.22 6.46
CA SER A 708 -6.06 10.83 6.52
C SER A 708 -5.19 9.94 5.64
N GLU A 709 -4.63 8.90 6.22
CA GLU A 709 -3.79 7.94 5.48
C GLU A 709 -4.61 6.86 4.78
N PHE A 710 -5.89 6.71 5.14
CA PHE A 710 -6.77 5.73 4.52
C PHE A 710 -8.02 6.41 3.95
N LEU A 711 -8.17 6.38 2.63
CA LEU A 711 -9.30 6.98 1.92
C LEU A 711 -9.83 6.00 0.87
N ILE A 712 -11.15 5.95 0.72
CA ILE A 712 -11.81 5.24 -0.37
C ILE A 712 -12.59 6.27 -1.18
N LEU A 713 -12.18 6.48 -2.42
CA LEU A 713 -12.81 7.39 -3.37
C LEU A 713 -13.55 6.55 -4.41
N LEU A 714 -14.86 6.56 -4.36
CA LEU A 714 -15.74 5.90 -5.33
C LEU A 714 -16.11 6.89 -6.45
N ASN A 715 -17.11 6.57 -7.26
CA ASN A 715 -17.57 7.46 -8.32
C ASN A 715 -17.92 8.87 -7.77
N GLN A 716 -17.37 9.92 -8.38
CA GLN A 716 -17.53 11.32 -7.96
C GLN A 716 -18.34 12.12 -8.98
N ALA A 717 -19.03 13.16 -8.51
CA ALA A 717 -19.59 14.18 -9.39
C ALA A 717 -18.45 14.98 -10.05
N THR A 718 -18.70 15.53 -11.23
CA THR A 718 -17.67 16.24 -12.01
C THR A 718 -17.12 17.46 -11.25
N THR A 719 -17.97 18.18 -10.50
CA THR A 719 -17.58 19.33 -9.68
C THR A 719 -16.65 18.95 -8.53
N ASP A 720 -16.99 17.89 -7.82
CA ASP A 720 -16.28 17.45 -6.61
C ASP A 720 -14.92 16.82 -6.94
N ARG A 721 -14.84 16.16 -8.10
CA ARG A 721 -13.66 15.47 -8.60
C ARG A 721 -12.44 16.38 -8.69
N ASP A 722 -12.60 17.57 -9.27
CA ASP A 722 -11.49 18.49 -9.56
C ASP A 722 -10.94 19.10 -8.25
N GLU A 723 -11.81 19.39 -7.27
CA GLU A 723 -11.38 19.85 -5.95
C GLU A 723 -10.65 18.73 -5.16
N LEU A 724 -11.17 17.50 -5.21
CA LEU A 724 -10.51 16.35 -4.60
C LEU A 724 -9.15 16.06 -5.25
N ALA A 725 -9.06 16.18 -6.58
CA ALA A 725 -7.81 16.00 -7.30
C ALA A 725 -6.73 16.98 -6.83
N ALA A 726 -7.10 18.25 -6.70
CA ALA A 726 -6.18 19.28 -6.21
C ALA A 726 -5.77 19.05 -4.75
N LEU A 727 -6.71 18.64 -3.87
CA LEU A 727 -6.45 18.42 -2.45
C LEU A 727 -5.57 17.18 -2.20
N LEU A 728 -5.76 16.11 -2.97
CA LEU A 728 -5.14 14.79 -2.74
C LEU A 728 -4.02 14.48 -3.74
N ASN A 729 -3.67 15.40 -4.66
CA ASN A 729 -2.69 15.22 -5.73
C ASN A 729 -2.99 13.99 -6.61
N ILE A 730 -4.23 13.90 -7.11
CA ILE A 730 -4.68 12.82 -8.00
C ILE A 730 -4.40 13.23 -9.45
N SER A 731 -3.70 12.38 -10.21
CA SER A 731 -3.43 12.65 -11.63
C SER A 731 -4.68 12.44 -12.52
N ASP A 732 -4.68 13.05 -13.71
CA ASP A 732 -5.80 12.92 -14.68
C ASP A 732 -6.11 11.46 -15.05
N ASN A 733 -5.10 10.62 -15.19
CA ASN A 733 -5.29 9.20 -15.47
C ASN A 733 -5.94 8.47 -14.29
N GLN A 734 -5.53 8.80 -13.06
CA GLN A 734 -6.15 8.24 -11.85
C GLN A 734 -7.60 8.71 -11.69
N LEU A 735 -7.91 9.95 -12.10
CA LEU A 735 -9.28 10.47 -12.08
C LEU A 735 -10.26 9.63 -12.91
N SER A 736 -9.80 8.95 -13.95
CA SER A 736 -10.63 8.06 -14.76
C SER A 736 -11.25 6.91 -13.95
N TYR A 737 -10.61 6.49 -12.85
CA TYR A 737 -11.09 5.44 -11.96
C TYR A 737 -12.16 5.88 -10.96
N ILE A 738 -12.45 7.19 -10.87
CA ILE A 738 -13.51 7.75 -10.03
C ILE A 738 -14.50 8.59 -10.85
N THR A 739 -14.45 8.52 -12.18
CA THR A 739 -15.30 9.29 -13.08
C THR A 739 -16.14 8.34 -13.93
N ASN A 740 -17.47 8.40 -13.79
CA ASN A 740 -18.42 7.59 -14.55
C ASN A 740 -18.16 6.07 -14.47
N VAL A 741 -17.69 5.61 -13.31
CA VAL A 741 -17.42 4.19 -13.07
C VAL A 741 -18.58 3.50 -12.37
N GLY A 742 -18.63 2.16 -12.49
CA GLY A 742 -19.65 1.36 -11.82
C GLY A 742 -19.53 1.35 -10.29
N ALA A 743 -20.57 0.90 -9.59
CA ALA A 743 -20.52 0.71 -8.15
C ALA A 743 -19.41 -0.28 -7.77
N GLY A 744 -18.70 0.02 -6.69
CA GLY A 744 -17.58 -0.79 -6.21
C GLY A 744 -16.25 -0.57 -6.94
N HIS A 745 -16.17 0.40 -7.84
CA HIS A 745 -14.94 0.84 -8.49
C HIS A 745 -14.48 2.18 -7.93
N GLY A 746 -13.16 2.38 -7.83
CA GLY A 746 -12.63 3.62 -7.31
C GLY A 746 -11.13 3.64 -7.10
N LEU A 747 -10.69 4.55 -6.23
CA LEU A 747 -9.32 4.66 -5.75
C LEU A 747 -9.27 4.42 -4.24
N ILE A 748 -8.31 3.63 -3.78
CA ILE A 748 -8.00 3.43 -2.37
C ILE A 748 -6.63 4.04 -2.06
N ARG A 749 -6.58 4.93 -1.07
CA ARG A 749 -5.34 5.47 -0.52
C ARG A 749 -5.01 4.74 0.77
N CYS A 750 -3.80 4.23 0.89
CA CYS A 750 -3.29 3.60 2.10
C CYS A 750 -1.81 3.95 2.28
N SER A 751 -1.47 4.65 3.36
CA SER A 751 -0.07 5.01 3.69
C SER A 751 0.69 5.72 2.54
N GLY A 752 0.01 6.62 1.81
CA GLY A 752 0.60 7.31 0.65
C GLY A 752 0.44 6.61 -0.70
N ASN A 753 0.17 5.30 -0.72
CA ASN A 753 -0.15 4.57 -1.94
C ASN A 753 -1.57 4.88 -2.38
N LEU A 754 -1.76 5.25 -3.65
CA LEU A 754 -3.07 5.49 -4.24
C LEU A 754 -3.30 4.48 -5.36
N VAL A 755 -4.17 3.50 -5.12
CA VAL A 755 -4.35 2.32 -5.97
C VAL A 755 -5.76 2.28 -6.53
N PRO A 756 -5.94 2.08 -7.84
CA PRO A 756 -7.26 1.84 -8.41
C PRO A 756 -7.75 0.46 -8.00
N PHE A 757 -9.02 0.39 -7.59
CA PHE A 757 -9.60 -0.86 -7.13
C PHE A 757 -10.96 -1.15 -7.74
N GLU A 758 -11.30 -2.43 -7.75
CA GLU A 758 -12.63 -2.95 -8.02
C GLU A 758 -13.02 -3.94 -6.91
N ASN A 759 -14.24 -3.83 -6.45
CA ASN A 759 -14.80 -4.75 -5.48
C ASN A 759 -16.17 -5.23 -5.93
N SER A 760 -16.38 -6.53 -5.91
CA SER A 760 -17.64 -7.17 -6.22
C SER A 760 -17.90 -8.32 -5.25
N PHE A 761 -19.05 -8.30 -4.61
CA PHE A 761 -19.48 -9.35 -3.70
C PHE A 761 -20.52 -10.27 -4.39
N PRO A 762 -20.55 -11.59 -4.13
CA PRO A 762 -21.51 -12.52 -4.72
C PRO A 762 -22.95 -12.18 -4.36
N ARG A 763 -23.80 -11.90 -5.37
CA ARG A 763 -25.19 -11.44 -5.16
C ARG A 763 -26.13 -12.49 -4.58
N ASN A 764 -25.77 -13.77 -4.68
CA ASN A 764 -26.59 -14.89 -4.21
C ASN A 764 -26.42 -15.23 -2.71
N THR A 765 -25.68 -14.41 -1.96
CA THR A 765 -25.40 -14.61 -0.54
C THR A 765 -26.36 -13.84 0.37
N LYS A 766 -26.53 -14.29 1.62
CA LYS A 766 -27.28 -13.56 2.63
C LYS A 766 -26.57 -12.25 3.00
N LEU A 767 -25.22 -12.29 3.10
CA LEU A 767 -24.43 -11.10 3.39
C LEU A 767 -24.64 -10.01 2.34
N TYR A 768 -24.70 -10.35 1.03
CA TYR A 768 -24.97 -9.36 0.00
C TYR A 768 -26.30 -8.64 0.23
N ARG A 769 -27.36 -9.38 0.57
CA ARG A 769 -28.70 -8.83 0.84
C ARG A 769 -28.73 -7.90 2.05
N LEU A 770 -27.94 -8.20 3.09
CA LEU A 770 -27.80 -7.34 4.27
C LEU A 770 -26.97 -6.08 3.99
N MET A 771 -26.01 -6.17 3.07
CA MET A 771 -25.13 -5.05 2.76
C MET A 771 -25.68 -4.13 1.66
N THR A 772 -26.50 -4.64 0.73
CA THR A 772 -27.04 -3.83 -0.37
C THR A 772 -28.06 -2.81 0.13
N THR A 773 -28.03 -1.61 -0.45
CA THR A 773 -29.04 -0.55 -0.24
C THR A 773 -29.92 -0.34 -1.47
N LYS A 774 -29.74 -1.20 -2.49
CA LYS A 774 -30.52 -1.09 -3.75
C LYS A 774 -31.94 -1.60 -3.56
N PRO A 775 -32.97 -0.79 -3.90
CA PRO A 775 -34.35 -1.24 -3.84
C PRO A 775 -34.57 -2.51 -4.67
N GLY A 776 -35.16 -3.56 -4.05
CA GLY A 776 -35.45 -4.85 -4.69
C GLY A 776 -34.30 -5.85 -4.72
N GLU A 777 -33.12 -5.51 -4.23
CA GLU A 777 -32.00 -6.45 -4.01
C GLU A 777 -31.75 -6.75 -2.51
N ALA A 778 -32.32 -5.93 -1.61
CA ALA A 778 -32.25 -6.07 -0.14
C ALA A 778 -33.26 -7.08 0.40
#